data_b96d171410f09f6af0b8508ed5fa45df
#
_entry.id   b96d171410f09f6af0b8508ed5fa45df
#
_cell.length_a   1.000
_cell.length_b   1.000
_cell.length_c   1.000
_cell.angle_alpha   90.00
_cell.angle_beta   90.00
_cell.angle_gamma   90.00
#
_symmetry.space_group_name_H-M   'P 1'
#
loop_
_entity.id
_entity.type
_entity.pdbx_description
1 polymer ?
#
loop_
_entity_poly.entity_id
_entity_poly.type
_entity_poly.pdbx_seq_one_letter_code
_entity_poly.pdbx_strand_id
1 'polypeptide(L)'
;MRYLRSLICGPRGYCASSVLCIGTLLVLVSSSSPSHGGTFDAANRSDVRKIRSDLRASQFLSKATFGPTQEMIDTLSNRIRQVGYRRACGEWIDQQFTLQPSSHEQVAREMVAADGRTLTEPSIGIANYRYQAWWHIALTREDQLRQKVAFALSQIFVISDSGTGFNNNASRNIGNDEQSLPDWLGMSNYYDMLVNHADGNYRDLLGDVTFHECMGVYLSAYRNRKADLSKARWPDENYAREIMQLFSIGLYELKNDGRLKVNEQGELIPTYDNEGITELARLFTGFKSQHNTSTSFYAGRNYGAPMQMHYQEHDDNTGYSDVIGEPGYGNNVGSKTLFGTTLNALPDPLTSEAALAEVNQGLDVIAAHSNVPPFICRLLIQRLVKSNPSRGYTRRVTRKFRDNGQGVRGDMKAVIKAILLDPEAVRGQRALRKREPLRVEVVTRGTEHSRLREPIQRVTSLIRALRPSSNYAKSDAETGVPYMALVGGLRDDLGQMPFRAPSVFNFYGPDYQPPGDLIGYRPSQRIPREALFAPEFQVMTAVTSNRLMNRFSYWTRSRNVRYTMRDGAQLTISFDLTPELELAKDNANLPEILRRFDLLLCHGSLSEETKTSIINAVTSESTAENENEMRLEEVLLAVLVSPDCAIEE
;
A
#
# COMPACT_ATOMS: atom_id res chain seq x y z
N MET A 1 -35.69 21.46 -14.95
CA MET A 1 -34.38 22.05 -15.26
C MET A 1 -34.23 23.55 -14.90
N ARG A 2 -35.26 24.40 -14.92
CA ARG A 2 -35.12 25.83 -14.51
C ARG A 2 -35.01 26.06 -12.99
N TYR A 3 -35.41 25.12 -12.14
CA TYR A 3 -35.39 25.24 -10.66
C TYR A 3 -34.04 24.84 -10.02
N LEU A 4 -33.16 24.14 -10.73
CA LEU A 4 -31.82 23.77 -10.25
C LEU A 4 -30.76 24.86 -10.50
N ARG A 5 -31.02 25.82 -11.40
CA ARG A 5 -30.11 26.94 -11.68
C ARG A 5 -30.05 27.99 -10.55
N SER A 6 -31.03 28.11 -9.72
CA SER A 6 -31.09 29.13 -8.67
C SER A 6 -30.41 28.75 -7.35
N LEU A 7 -29.97 27.49 -7.19
CA LEU A 7 -29.36 27.00 -5.96
C LEU A 7 -27.82 26.97 -6.00
N ILE A 8 -27.19 27.28 -7.14
CA ILE A 8 -25.74 27.11 -7.37
C ILE A 8 -25.00 28.44 -7.61
N CYS A 9 -25.70 29.57 -7.77
CA CYS A 9 -25.05 30.86 -7.94
C CYS A 9 -25.00 31.66 -6.63
N GLY A 10 -23.90 31.64 -5.92
CA GLY A 10 -23.57 32.62 -4.87
C GLY A 10 -23.18 33.97 -5.50
N PRO A 11 -23.14 35.08 -4.71
CA PRO A 11 -23.06 36.45 -5.19
C PRO A 11 -21.72 36.92 -5.76
N ARG A 12 -20.82 36.01 -6.17
CA ARG A 12 -19.59 36.32 -6.90
C ARG A 12 -19.52 35.42 -8.13
N GLY A 13 -19.93 35.97 -9.26
CA GLY A 13 -20.11 35.40 -10.58
C GLY A 13 -19.03 34.47 -11.17
N TYR A 14 -18.82 33.35 -10.57
CA TYR A 14 -18.08 32.24 -11.16
C TYR A 14 -19.08 31.15 -11.54
N CYS A 15 -19.27 30.97 -12.83
CA CYS A 15 -20.18 30.00 -13.39
C CYS A 15 -19.65 28.57 -13.16
N ALA A 16 -20.37 27.78 -12.39
CA ALA A 16 -20.10 26.34 -12.16
C ALA A 16 -20.55 25.46 -13.34
N SER A 17 -20.53 25.97 -14.57
CA SER A 17 -21.03 25.28 -15.77
C SER A 17 -20.21 24.02 -16.10
N SER A 18 -18.91 24.06 -15.89
CA SER A 18 -18.00 22.93 -16.19
C SER A 18 -18.22 21.71 -15.28
N VAL A 19 -18.57 21.92 -14.01
CA VAL A 19 -18.81 20.81 -13.06
C VAL A 19 -20.11 20.07 -13.35
N LEU A 20 -21.10 20.75 -13.93
CA LEU A 20 -22.40 20.13 -14.27
C LEU A 20 -22.29 19.23 -15.52
N CYS A 21 -21.45 19.58 -16.48
CA CYS A 21 -21.17 18.74 -17.66
C CYS A 21 -20.43 17.46 -17.29
N ILE A 22 -19.45 17.54 -16.36
CA ILE A 22 -18.70 16.37 -15.87
C ILE A 22 -19.60 15.44 -15.03
N GLY A 23 -20.52 16.00 -14.23
CA GLY A 23 -21.51 15.22 -13.49
C GLY A 23 -22.48 14.45 -14.39
N THR A 24 -22.83 15.00 -15.55
CA THR A 24 -23.69 14.34 -16.53
C THR A 24 -22.94 13.26 -17.31
N LEU A 25 -21.64 13.42 -17.53
CA LEU A 25 -20.78 12.40 -18.13
C LEU A 25 -20.69 11.13 -17.25
N LEU A 26 -20.62 11.29 -15.93
CA LEU A 26 -20.58 10.18 -14.95
C LEU A 26 -21.86 9.34 -14.90
N VAL A 27 -23.03 9.93 -15.22
CA VAL A 27 -24.32 9.24 -15.18
C VAL A 27 -24.62 8.46 -16.47
N LEU A 28 -23.99 8.80 -17.59
CA LEU A 28 -24.26 8.15 -18.89
C LEU A 28 -23.43 6.89 -19.15
N VAL A 29 -22.39 6.61 -18.36
CA VAL A 29 -21.50 5.44 -18.54
C VAL A 29 -22.02 4.18 -17.82
N SER A 30 -23.19 4.20 -17.19
CA SER A 30 -23.72 3.06 -16.41
C SER A 30 -24.46 1.98 -17.21
N SER A 31 -24.45 1.98 -18.53
CA SER A 31 -25.02 0.91 -19.35
C SER A 31 -23.96 -0.05 -19.87
N SER A 32 -23.80 -1.13 -19.17
CA SER A 32 -23.28 -2.46 -19.48
C SER A 32 -22.97 -2.76 -20.96
N SER A 33 -21.82 -2.34 -21.43
CA SER A 33 -21.14 -2.97 -22.57
C SER A 33 -19.73 -3.35 -22.11
N PRO A 34 -19.11 -4.43 -22.60
CA PRO A 34 -17.73 -4.71 -22.25
C PRO A 34 -16.89 -3.50 -22.66
N SER A 35 -16.28 -2.85 -21.66
CA SER A 35 -15.47 -1.67 -21.88
C SER A 35 -14.32 -2.02 -22.81
N HIS A 36 -14.32 -1.43 -24.00
CA HIS A 36 -13.18 -1.48 -24.89
C HIS A 36 -12.21 -0.40 -24.41
N GLY A 37 -11.00 -0.79 -24.03
CA GLY A 37 -9.92 0.16 -23.78
C GLY A 37 -9.59 0.96 -25.05
N GLY A 38 -8.75 2.00 -24.91
CA GLY A 38 -8.44 2.94 -25.98
C GLY A 38 -7.84 2.34 -27.23
N THR A 39 -8.04 3.01 -28.34
CA THR A 39 -7.34 2.73 -29.60
C THR A 39 -6.20 3.73 -29.80
N PHE A 40 -5.13 3.26 -30.43
CA PHE A 40 -3.95 4.03 -30.76
C PHE A 40 -3.64 3.85 -32.23
N ASP A 41 -3.73 4.92 -33.01
CA ASP A 41 -3.40 4.91 -34.41
C ASP A 41 -1.88 4.94 -34.62
N ALA A 42 -1.40 4.22 -35.61
CA ALA A 42 0.01 4.09 -35.93
C ALA A 42 0.24 4.35 -37.44
N ALA A 43 1.27 5.11 -37.77
CA ALA A 43 1.59 5.42 -39.17
C ALA A 43 2.17 4.22 -39.92
N ASN A 44 2.85 3.32 -39.22
CA ASN A 44 3.51 2.15 -39.84
C ASN A 44 3.65 0.99 -38.84
N ARG A 45 4.18 -0.16 -39.28
CA ARG A 45 4.37 -1.35 -38.43
C ARG A 45 5.36 -1.15 -37.28
N SER A 46 6.33 -0.25 -37.42
CA SER A 46 7.29 0.08 -36.37
C SER A 46 6.56 0.80 -35.22
N ASP A 47 5.70 1.75 -35.56
CA ASP A 47 4.88 2.51 -34.58
C ASP A 47 3.93 1.58 -33.83
N VAL A 48 3.30 0.60 -34.51
CA VAL A 48 2.50 -0.45 -33.82
C VAL A 48 3.31 -1.19 -32.77
N ARG A 49 4.57 -1.53 -33.08
CA ARG A 49 5.45 -2.21 -32.12
C ARG A 49 5.82 -1.31 -30.95
N LYS A 50 6.13 -0.03 -31.24
CA LYS A 50 6.45 0.97 -30.23
C LYS A 50 5.27 1.18 -29.29
N ILE A 51 4.09 1.52 -29.80
CA ILE A 51 2.87 1.75 -29.01
C ILE A 51 2.55 0.54 -28.11
N ARG A 52 2.61 -0.68 -28.64
CA ARG A 52 2.39 -1.90 -27.85
C ARG A 52 3.40 -2.07 -26.72
N SER A 53 4.65 -1.71 -26.94
CA SER A 53 5.69 -1.82 -25.94
C SER A 53 5.55 -0.73 -24.88
N ASP A 54 5.19 0.49 -25.28
CA ASP A 54 4.93 1.61 -24.38
C ASP A 54 3.76 1.30 -23.43
N LEU A 55 2.64 0.81 -23.99
CA LEU A 55 1.48 0.39 -23.20
C LEU A 55 1.83 -0.72 -22.20
N ARG A 56 2.58 -1.75 -22.64
CA ARG A 56 2.99 -2.84 -21.75
C ARG A 56 3.95 -2.38 -20.66
N ALA A 57 4.85 -1.45 -20.98
CA ALA A 57 5.75 -0.85 -20.00
C ALA A 57 4.96 -0.04 -18.97
N SER A 58 4.03 0.82 -19.42
CA SER A 58 3.19 1.62 -18.55
C SER A 58 2.34 0.75 -17.62
N GLN A 59 1.68 -0.29 -18.13
CA GLN A 59 0.85 -1.24 -17.35
C GLN A 59 1.66 -2.03 -16.32
N PHE A 60 2.89 -2.41 -16.65
CA PHE A 60 3.77 -3.07 -15.69
C PHE A 60 4.22 -2.11 -14.59
N LEU A 61 4.67 -0.92 -14.98
CA LEU A 61 5.20 0.08 -14.06
C LEU A 61 4.13 0.64 -13.12
N SER A 62 2.85 0.72 -13.54
CA SER A 62 1.75 1.13 -12.67
C SER A 62 1.59 0.21 -11.46
N LYS A 63 1.81 -1.10 -11.65
CA LYS A 63 1.74 -2.12 -10.60
C LYS A 63 3.00 -2.18 -9.74
N ALA A 64 4.15 -1.87 -10.34
CA ALA A 64 5.47 -2.04 -9.74
C ALA A 64 6.03 -0.76 -9.09
N THR A 65 5.38 0.41 -9.26
CA THR A 65 5.85 1.72 -8.79
C THR A 65 4.71 2.56 -8.20
N PHE A 66 5.03 3.74 -7.69
CA PHE A 66 4.04 4.75 -7.30
C PHE A 66 3.50 5.59 -8.48
N GLY A 67 3.74 5.16 -9.69
CA GLY A 67 3.34 5.76 -10.95
C GLY A 67 4.54 5.88 -11.91
N PRO A 68 4.38 5.50 -13.19
CA PRO A 68 5.45 5.60 -14.16
C PRO A 68 5.73 7.06 -14.54
N THR A 69 6.98 7.36 -14.87
CA THR A 69 7.36 8.54 -15.63
C THR A 69 7.51 8.19 -17.11
N GLN A 70 7.50 9.20 -18.00
CA GLN A 70 7.72 8.97 -19.43
C GLN A 70 9.07 8.29 -19.68
N GLU A 71 10.12 8.71 -18.98
CA GLU A 71 11.46 8.13 -19.09
C GLU A 71 11.49 6.63 -18.72
N MET A 72 10.82 6.26 -17.62
CA MET A 72 10.70 4.85 -17.21
C MET A 72 9.98 4.02 -18.28
N ILE A 73 8.89 4.57 -18.86
CA ILE A 73 8.14 3.90 -19.92
C ILE A 73 9.03 3.71 -21.13
N ASP A 74 9.73 4.75 -21.59
CA ASP A 74 10.59 4.71 -22.77
C ASP A 74 11.73 3.70 -22.58
N THR A 75 12.39 3.70 -21.44
CA THR A 75 13.48 2.80 -21.09
C THR A 75 13.02 1.33 -21.11
N LEU A 76 11.95 1.02 -20.39
CA LEU A 76 11.43 -0.34 -20.32
C LEU A 76 10.84 -0.79 -21.66
N SER A 77 10.14 0.09 -22.39
CA SER A 77 9.60 -0.17 -23.73
C SER A 77 10.70 -0.52 -24.73
N ASN A 78 11.81 0.24 -24.71
CA ASN A 78 12.99 -0.06 -25.53
C ASN A 78 13.51 -1.47 -25.24
N ARG A 79 13.63 -1.83 -23.95
CA ARG A 79 14.09 -3.15 -23.55
C ARG A 79 13.11 -4.26 -23.94
N ILE A 80 11.80 -4.01 -23.81
CA ILE A 80 10.76 -4.95 -24.26
C ILE A 80 10.88 -5.25 -25.75
N ARG A 81 11.19 -4.25 -26.58
CA ARG A 81 11.38 -4.45 -28.03
C ARG A 81 12.61 -5.29 -28.37
N GLN A 82 13.66 -5.21 -27.55
CA GLN A 82 14.91 -5.95 -27.75
C GLN A 82 14.81 -7.42 -27.32
N VAL A 83 14.30 -7.69 -26.11
CA VAL A 83 14.39 -9.02 -25.48
C VAL A 83 13.04 -9.67 -25.17
N GLY A 84 11.94 -8.97 -25.47
CA GLY A 84 10.59 -9.41 -25.16
C GLY A 84 10.14 -9.05 -23.75
N TYR A 85 8.82 -8.97 -23.55
CA TYR A 85 8.17 -8.45 -22.34
C TYR A 85 8.65 -9.13 -21.04
N ARG A 86 8.52 -10.48 -20.98
CA ARG A 86 8.77 -11.22 -19.74
C ARG A 86 10.22 -11.10 -19.27
N ARG A 87 11.16 -11.11 -20.23
CA ARG A 87 12.57 -10.97 -19.93
C ARG A 87 12.91 -9.55 -19.52
N ALA A 88 12.44 -8.55 -20.26
CA ALA A 88 12.68 -7.14 -19.93
C ALA A 88 12.15 -6.76 -18.53
N CYS A 89 10.90 -7.12 -18.21
CA CYS A 89 10.32 -6.86 -16.90
C CYS A 89 11.01 -7.66 -15.79
N GLY A 90 11.45 -8.90 -16.07
CA GLY A 90 12.22 -9.70 -15.12
C GLY A 90 13.58 -9.08 -14.78
N GLU A 91 14.30 -8.59 -15.81
CA GLU A 91 15.56 -7.87 -15.64
C GLU A 91 15.38 -6.54 -14.89
N TRP A 92 14.29 -5.81 -15.16
CA TRP A 92 13.94 -4.59 -14.45
C TRP A 92 13.68 -4.86 -12.95
N ILE A 93 12.92 -5.92 -12.60
CA ILE A 93 12.70 -6.32 -11.21
C ILE A 93 14.04 -6.65 -10.53
N ASP A 94 14.88 -7.43 -11.19
CA ASP A 94 16.18 -7.81 -10.63
C ASP A 94 17.05 -6.58 -10.38
N GLN A 95 17.08 -5.62 -11.31
CA GLN A 95 17.79 -4.34 -11.16
C GLN A 95 17.25 -3.51 -9.99
N GLN A 96 15.93 -3.38 -9.85
CA GLN A 96 15.31 -2.62 -8.77
C GLN A 96 15.73 -3.14 -7.38
N PHE A 97 15.87 -4.44 -7.22
CA PHE A 97 16.31 -5.04 -5.97
C PHE A 97 17.85 -4.98 -5.75
N THR A 98 18.62 -4.49 -6.72
CA THR A 98 20.05 -4.17 -6.52
C THR A 98 20.28 -2.73 -6.08
N LEU A 99 19.29 -1.85 -6.21
CA LEU A 99 19.40 -0.48 -5.74
C LEU A 99 19.47 -0.44 -4.21
N GLN A 100 20.21 0.52 -3.69
CA GLN A 100 20.24 0.76 -2.25
C GLN A 100 18.84 1.15 -1.76
N PRO A 101 18.38 0.58 -0.65
CA PRO A 101 17.10 0.95 -0.05
C PRO A 101 17.11 2.40 0.41
N SER A 102 16.15 3.21 -0.01
CA SER A 102 15.97 4.55 0.52
C SER A 102 15.38 4.49 1.93
N SER A 103 15.99 5.19 2.89
CA SER A 103 15.59 5.18 4.30
C SER A 103 14.66 6.36 4.61
N HIS A 104 13.49 6.05 5.11
CA HIS A 104 12.50 7.03 5.61
C HIS A 104 12.99 7.74 6.87
N GLU A 105 13.70 7.01 7.74
CA GLU A 105 14.30 7.55 8.94
C GLU A 105 15.37 8.58 8.58
N GLN A 106 16.29 8.21 7.69
CA GLN A 106 17.39 9.10 7.28
C GLN A 106 16.85 10.37 6.62
N VAL A 107 15.96 10.26 5.64
CA VAL A 107 15.36 11.42 4.97
C VAL A 107 14.62 12.32 5.96
N ALA A 108 13.88 11.75 6.91
CA ALA A 108 13.20 12.54 7.94
C ALA A 108 14.19 13.30 8.84
N ARG A 109 15.31 12.68 9.22
CA ARG A 109 16.40 13.33 9.98
C ARG A 109 17.04 14.48 9.20
N GLU A 110 17.33 14.25 7.94
CA GLU A 110 17.92 15.24 7.04
C GLU A 110 17.00 16.45 6.86
N MET A 111 15.70 16.24 6.69
CA MET A 111 14.70 17.30 6.61
C MET A 111 14.63 18.12 7.89
N VAL A 112 14.64 17.48 9.06
CA VAL A 112 14.67 18.16 10.37
C VAL A 112 15.92 19.03 10.50
N ALA A 113 17.09 18.48 10.17
CA ALA A 113 18.36 19.19 10.22
C ALA A 113 18.41 20.35 9.22
N ALA A 114 17.91 20.15 7.99
CA ALA A 114 17.82 21.17 6.96
C ALA A 114 16.97 22.38 7.39
N ASP A 115 15.91 22.13 8.18
CA ASP A 115 15.08 23.20 8.75
C ASP A 115 15.67 23.82 10.04
N GLY A 116 16.89 23.43 10.44
CA GLY A 116 17.57 23.94 11.63
C GLY A 116 16.92 23.49 12.94
N ARG A 117 16.17 22.37 12.93
CA ARG A 117 15.46 21.83 14.07
C ARG A 117 16.19 20.65 14.69
N THR A 118 15.75 20.20 15.86
CA THR A 118 16.27 19.02 16.54
C THR A 118 15.21 17.92 16.63
N LEU A 119 15.64 16.66 16.62
CA LEU A 119 14.73 15.50 16.64
C LEU A 119 13.88 15.44 17.90
N THR A 120 14.37 15.97 19.01
CA THR A 120 13.74 15.93 20.33
C THR A 120 12.97 17.20 20.67
N GLU A 121 12.86 18.12 19.71
CA GLU A 121 12.13 19.37 19.92
C GLU A 121 10.66 19.08 20.27
N PRO A 122 10.13 19.65 21.38
CA PRO A 122 8.77 19.40 21.84
C PRO A 122 7.74 20.18 21.00
N SER A 123 7.76 20.00 19.70
CA SER A 123 6.87 20.68 18.74
C SER A 123 5.88 19.68 18.14
N ILE A 124 4.60 20.06 18.13
CA ILE A 124 3.53 19.28 17.50
C ILE A 124 3.81 19.02 15.98
N GLY A 125 4.65 19.83 15.36
CA GLY A 125 4.99 19.72 13.92
C GLY A 125 6.11 18.74 13.61
N ILE A 126 6.94 18.32 14.57
CA ILE A 126 8.11 17.47 14.31
C ILE A 126 7.71 16.11 13.73
N ALA A 127 6.64 15.52 14.19
CA ALA A 127 6.15 14.24 13.68
C ALA A 127 5.71 14.26 12.21
N ASN A 128 5.51 15.44 11.62
CA ASN A 128 5.12 15.55 10.21
C ASN A 128 6.26 15.17 9.27
N TYR A 129 7.52 15.26 9.70
CA TYR A 129 8.67 14.91 8.86
C TYR A 129 8.67 13.45 8.41
N ARG A 130 8.10 12.51 9.19
CA ARG A 130 7.93 11.12 8.75
C ARG A 130 7.00 11.00 7.53
N TYR A 131 5.92 11.81 7.49
CA TYR A 131 5.01 11.83 6.33
C TYR A 131 5.66 12.53 5.13
N GLN A 132 6.35 13.63 5.37
CA GLN A 132 7.07 14.37 4.33
C GLN A 132 8.14 13.50 3.69
N ALA A 133 8.93 12.77 4.49
CA ALA A 133 9.91 11.82 4.01
C ALA A 133 9.27 10.72 3.14
N TRP A 134 8.14 10.17 3.59
CA TRP A 134 7.43 9.15 2.81
C TRP A 134 7.00 9.67 1.43
N TRP A 135 6.40 10.87 1.38
CA TRP A 135 6.00 11.48 0.11
C TRP A 135 7.20 11.76 -0.78
N HIS A 136 8.26 12.35 -0.23
CA HIS A 136 9.48 12.63 -0.97
C HIS A 136 10.05 11.35 -1.61
N ILE A 137 10.23 10.30 -0.84
CA ILE A 137 10.74 9.01 -1.33
C ILE A 137 9.81 8.41 -2.41
N ALA A 138 8.51 8.35 -2.15
CA ALA A 138 7.55 7.80 -3.11
C ALA A 138 7.53 8.57 -4.44
N LEU A 139 7.80 9.88 -4.42
CA LEU A 139 7.77 10.74 -5.60
C LEU A 139 9.10 10.77 -6.38
N THR A 140 10.24 10.65 -5.70
CA THR A 140 11.55 10.99 -6.29
C THR A 140 12.55 9.84 -6.35
N ARG A 141 12.51 8.89 -5.41
CA ARG A 141 13.55 7.86 -5.30
C ARG A 141 13.46 6.81 -6.40
N GLU A 142 14.60 6.20 -6.75
CA GLU A 142 14.72 5.24 -7.86
C GLU A 142 14.33 3.80 -7.46
N ASP A 143 14.43 3.43 -6.19
CA ASP A 143 14.09 2.11 -5.66
C ASP A 143 12.57 1.87 -5.55
N GLN A 144 11.84 2.28 -6.58
CA GLN A 144 10.38 2.35 -6.62
C GLN A 144 9.70 1.01 -6.31
N LEU A 145 10.23 -0.10 -6.85
CA LEU A 145 9.65 -1.42 -6.59
C LEU A 145 9.76 -1.79 -5.11
N ARG A 146 10.92 -1.55 -4.51
CA ARG A 146 11.16 -1.82 -3.10
C ARG A 146 10.21 -1.02 -2.22
N GLN A 147 10.07 0.27 -2.50
CA GLN A 147 9.14 1.16 -1.80
C GLN A 147 7.67 0.76 -2.00
N LYS A 148 7.30 0.33 -3.20
CA LYS A 148 5.95 -0.16 -3.49
C LYS A 148 5.61 -1.46 -2.75
N VAL A 149 6.56 -2.37 -2.65
CA VAL A 149 6.41 -3.61 -1.87
C VAL A 149 6.31 -3.29 -0.39
N ALA A 150 7.15 -2.40 0.14
CA ALA A 150 7.07 -1.94 1.53
C ALA A 150 5.71 -1.31 1.85
N PHE A 151 5.14 -0.54 0.92
CA PHE A 151 3.78 0.00 1.07
C PHE A 151 2.73 -1.11 1.13
N ALA A 152 2.85 -2.16 0.31
CA ALA A 152 1.97 -3.32 0.39
C ALA A 152 2.13 -4.09 1.71
N LEU A 153 3.37 -4.26 2.20
CA LEU A 153 3.67 -4.89 3.49
C LEU A 153 3.15 -4.06 4.67
N SER A 154 3.24 -2.73 4.62
CA SER A 154 2.70 -1.84 5.67
C SER A 154 1.18 -1.91 5.81
N GLN A 155 0.50 -2.40 4.79
CA GLN A 155 -0.95 -2.65 4.81
C GLN A 155 -1.31 -4.07 5.29
N ILE A 156 -0.33 -4.92 5.53
CA ILE A 156 -0.47 -6.26 6.13
C ILE A 156 0.04 -6.20 7.57
N PHE A 157 1.27 -5.77 7.78
CA PHE A 157 1.92 -5.60 9.08
C PHE A 157 1.67 -4.17 9.59
N VAL A 158 0.43 -3.92 9.97
CA VAL A 158 -0.07 -2.58 10.26
C VAL A 158 0.42 -2.07 11.59
N ILE A 159 1.02 -0.88 11.62
CA ILE A 159 1.10 -0.01 12.78
C ILE A 159 0.45 1.33 12.47
N SER A 160 -0.05 2.03 13.48
CA SER A 160 -0.69 3.33 13.30
C SER A 160 -0.33 4.30 14.42
N ASP A 161 -0.21 5.58 14.08
CA ASP A 161 -0.12 6.64 15.08
C ASP A 161 -1.48 7.05 15.66
N SER A 162 -2.55 6.54 15.09
CA SER A 162 -3.91 6.84 15.53
C SER A 162 -4.21 6.14 16.86
N GLY A 163 -4.30 6.89 17.93
CA GLY A 163 -4.66 6.37 19.26
C GLY A 163 -3.53 5.71 20.07
N THR A 164 -2.30 5.65 19.57
CA THR A 164 -1.20 4.90 20.19
C THR A 164 -0.16 5.74 20.92
N GLY A 165 -0.25 7.07 20.85
CA GLY A 165 0.75 7.96 21.46
C GLY A 165 2.05 8.13 20.70
N PHE A 166 2.19 7.59 19.47
CA PHE A 166 3.34 7.84 18.59
C PHE A 166 3.39 9.27 18.02
N ASN A 167 2.55 10.14 18.50
CA ASN A 167 2.41 11.47 17.97
C ASN A 167 2.79 12.49 19.05
N ASN A 168 3.90 13.08 19.01
CA ASN A 168 4.15 14.43 19.48
C ASN A 168 4.87 14.67 20.81
N ASN A 169 5.10 13.72 21.67
CA ASN A 169 5.86 14.00 22.88
C ASN A 169 7.24 13.34 22.83
N ALA A 170 8.08 13.89 21.98
CA ALA A 170 9.48 13.49 21.79
C ALA A 170 10.29 13.39 23.09
N SER A 171 9.83 14.02 24.18
CA SER A 171 10.63 14.15 25.38
C SER A 171 10.25 13.22 26.53
N ARG A 172 9.13 12.49 26.47
CA ARG A 172 8.66 11.73 27.64
C ARG A 172 9.20 10.31 27.78
N ASN A 173 9.71 9.71 26.68
CA ASN A 173 10.03 8.28 26.67
C ASN A 173 11.35 7.92 25.99
N ILE A 174 12.21 8.87 25.66
CA ILE A 174 13.53 8.55 25.11
C ILE A 174 14.40 8.06 26.26
N GLY A 175 14.88 6.82 26.16
CA GLY A 175 15.96 6.35 27.04
C GLY A 175 17.20 7.21 26.87
N ASN A 176 18.04 7.29 27.90
CA ASN A 176 19.26 8.11 27.89
C ASN A 176 20.38 7.55 26.95
N ASP A 177 20.07 6.57 26.12
CA ASP A 177 21.03 6.00 25.19
C ASP A 177 21.09 6.84 23.91
N GLU A 178 22.28 7.11 23.39
CA GLU A 178 22.52 7.89 22.18
C GLU A 178 21.85 7.31 20.92
N GLN A 179 21.45 6.04 20.96
CA GLN A 179 20.77 5.32 19.87
C GLN A 179 19.24 5.37 19.98
N SER A 180 18.68 5.95 21.04
CA SER A 180 17.23 6.01 21.21
C SER A 180 16.59 6.93 20.17
N LEU A 181 15.55 6.42 19.48
CA LEU A 181 14.75 7.21 18.56
C LEU A 181 13.53 7.79 19.27
N PRO A 182 13.13 9.03 18.95
CA PRO A 182 11.83 9.54 19.38
C PRO A 182 10.68 8.73 18.75
N ASP A 183 9.55 8.66 19.45
CA ASP A 183 8.38 7.86 19.07
C ASP A 183 7.97 8.05 17.59
N TRP A 184 7.97 9.29 17.14
CA TRP A 184 7.56 9.63 15.77
C TRP A 184 8.54 9.12 14.72
N LEU A 185 9.83 9.06 15.01
CA LEU A 185 10.88 8.58 14.09
C LEU A 185 10.97 7.06 14.10
N GLY A 186 10.63 6.41 15.23
CA GLY A 186 10.53 4.96 15.33
C GLY A 186 9.58 4.34 14.30
N MET A 187 8.51 5.05 13.91
CA MET A 187 7.63 4.58 12.84
C MET A 187 8.31 4.62 11.47
N SER A 188 9.20 5.59 11.21
CA SER A 188 10.03 5.60 9.99
C SER A 188 11.00 4.42 9.98
N ASN A 189 11.62 4.12 11.13
CA ASN A 189 12.50 2.96 11.30
C ASN A 189 11.74 1.63 11.06
N TYR A 190 10.52 1.51 11.58
CA TYR A 190 9.64 0.37 11.27
C TYR A 190 9.37 0.23 9.76
N TYR A 191 9.13 1.34 9.08
CA TYR A 191 8.89 1.30 7.63
C TYR A 191 10.16 0.92 6.87
N ASP A 192 11.33 1.40 7.29
CA ASP A 192 12.62 1.01 6.73
C ASP A 192 12.90 -0.49 6.89
N MET A 193 12.48 -1.10 8.01
CA MET A 193 12.50 -2.55 8.19
C MET A 193 11.66 -3.24 7.10
N LEU A 194 10.45 -2.76 6.80
CA LEU A 194 9.62 -3.31 5.70
C LEU A 194 10.28 -3.10 4.32
N VAL A 195 10.94 -1.96 4.09
CA VAL A 195 11.70 -1.67 2.86
C VAL A 195 12.84 -2.67 2.68
N ASN A 196 13.59 -2.96 3.74
CA ASN A 196 14.69 -3.91 3.71
C ASN A 196 14.22 -5.35 3.47
N HIS A 197 13.02 -5.71 3.93
CA HIS A 197 12.43 -7.03 3.71
C HIS A 197 11.63 -7.17 2.41
N ALA A 198 11.59 -6.15 1.56
CA ALA A 198 10.87 -6.21 0.29
C ALA A 198 11.36 -7.34 -0.64
N ASP A 199 12.63 -7.73 -0.53
CA ASP A 199 13.27 -8.85 -1.25
C ASP A 199 13.93 -9.88 -0.32
N GLY A 200 13.68 -9.80 1.00
CA GLY A 200 14.22 -10.70 2.03
C GLY A 200 13.47 -12.02 2.14
N ASN A 201 13.48 -12.59 3.34
CA ASN A 201 12.73 -13.80 3.68
C ASN A 201 11.53 -13.46 4.58
N TYR A 202 10.38 -14.07 4.31
CA TYR A 202 9.16 -13.85 5.09
C TYR A 202 9.31 -14.22 6.57
N ARG A 203 10.07 -15.30 6.90
CA ARG A 203 10.30 -15.68 8.29
C ARG A 203 11.10 -14.63 9.04
N ASP A 204 12.10 -14.06 8.39
CA ASP A 204 12.93 -13.00 8.96
C ASP A 204 12.09 -11.72 9.14
N LEU A 205 11.28 -11.35 8.12
CA LEU A 205 10.32 -10.26 8.23
C LEU A 205 9.38 -10.44 9.44
N LEU A 206 8.81 -11.64 9.61
CA LEU A 206 7.91 -11.94 10.73
C LEU A 206 8.62 -11.80 12.09
N GLY A 207 9.88 -12.19 12.14
CA GLY A 207 10.75 -12.00 13.31
C GLY A 207 10.98 -10.53 13.61
N ASP A 208 11.44 -9.77 12.64
CA ASP A 208 11.74 -8.34 12.82
C ASP A 208 10.49 -7.53 13.16
N VAL A 209 9.33 -7.86 12.58
CA VAL A 209 8.04 -7.29 12.98
C VAL A 209 7.72 -7.60 14.45
N THR A 210 7.94 -8.85 14.90
CA THR A 210 7.69 -9.28 16.27
C THR A 210 8.56 -8.53 17.28
N PHE A 211 9.83 -8.36 16.96
CA PHE A 211 10.79 -7.71 17.86
C PHE A 211 10.86 -6.19 17.71
N HIS A 212 10.18 -5.60 16.73
CA HIS A 212 10.17 -4.15 16.58
C HIS A 212 9.33 -3.47 17.65
N GLU A 213 9.91 -2.53 18.41
CA GLU A 213 9.24 -1.92 19.55
C GLU A 213 7.96 -1.16 19.17
N CYS A 214 7.87 -0.57 17.95
CA CYS A 214 6.62 0.05 17.49
C CYS A 214 5.47 -0.98 17.42
N MET A 215 5.73 -2.19 16.92
CA MET A 215 4.74 -3.26 16.89
C MET A 215 4.41 -3.73 18.31
N GLY A 216 5.43 -3.91 19.14
CA GLY A 216 5.25 -4.30 20.53
C GLY A 216 4.38 -3.32 21.33
N VAL A 217 4.56 -2.02 21.12
CA VAL A 217 3.71 -0.97 21.73
C VAL A 217 2.32 -0.94 21.12
N TYR A 218 2.21 -1.10 19.80
CA TYR A 218 0.92 -1.02 19.10
C TYR A 218 -0.03 -2.17 19.46
N LEU A 219 0.50 -3.39 19.63
CA LEU A 219 -0.29 -4.59 19.92
C LEU A 219 0.00 -5.20 21.30
N SER A 220 0.51 -4.41 22.23
CA SER A 220 0.67 -4.76 23.65
C SER A 220 1.66 -5.91 23.94
N ALA A 221 2.53 -6.30 23.00
CA ALA A 221 3.60 -7.27 23.28
C ALA A 221 4.71 -6.62 24.12
N TYR A 222 4.96 -5.32 23.97
CA TYR A 222 5.91 -4.58 24.79
C TYR A 222 5.47 -4.56 26.26
N ARG A 223 6.32 -5.08 27.13
CA ARG A 223 6.06 -5.27 28.57
C ARG A 223 4.89 -6.20 28.87
N ASN A 224 4.53 -7.08 27.94
CA ASN A 224 3.67 -8.20 28.26
C ASN A 224 4.40 -9.14 29.22
N ARG A 225 3.71 -9.60 30.27
CA ARG A 225 4.30 -10.29 31.41
C ARG A 225 3.64 -11.63 31.60
N LYS A 226 4.43 -12.61 32.08
CA LYS A 226 3.88 -13.89 32.51
C LYS A 226 2.80 -13.69 33.56
N ALA A 227 1.94 -14.65 33.74
CA ALA A 227 0.88 -14.58 34.70
C ALA A 227 1.40 -14.41 36.15
N ASP A 228 0.57 -13.82 36.96
CA ASP A 228 0.77 -13.65 38.42
C ASP A 228 -0.60 -13.74 39.09
N LEU A 229 -0.91 -14.92 39.63
CA LEU A 229 -2.20 -15.20 40.23
C LEU A 229 -2.45 -14.31 41.44
N SER A 230 -1.40 -13.95 42.18
CA SER A 230 -1.52 -13.08 43.37
C SER A 230 -2.01 -11.68 43.00
N LYS A 231 -1.87 -11.28 41.75
CA LYS A 231 -2.28 -9.99 41.19
C LYS A 231 -3.41 -10.09 40.17
N ALA A 232 -4.00 -11.28 40.01
CA ALA A 232 -5.00 -11.56 38.97
C ALA A 232 -4.55 -11.05 37.57
N ARG A 233 -3.28 -11.31 37.20
CA ARG A 233 -2.68 -10.89 35.94
C ARG A 233 -2.46 -12.09 35.04
N TRP A 234 -2.84 -11.93 33.77
CA TRP A 234 -2.63 -12.89 32.70
C TRP A 234 -1.79 -12.25 31.57
N PRO A 235 -1.12 -13.05 30.71
CA PRO A 235 -0.51 -12.55 29.50
C PRO A 235 -1.53 -11.86 28.58
N ASP A 236 -1.12 -10.74 27.97
CA ASP A 236 -1.95 -10.05 26.98
C ASP A 236 -1.99 -10.86 25.67
N GLU A 237 -3.18 -11.13 25.17
CA GLU A 237 -3.44 -11.95 23.98
C GLU A 237 -3.43 -11.17 22.67
N ASN A 238 -3.38 -9.84 22.70
CA ASN A 238 -3.61 -9.02 21.53
C ASN A 238 -2.61 -9.33 20.41
N TYR A 239 -1.31 -9.30 20.68
CA TYR A 239 -0.30 -9.64 19.69
C TYR A 239 -0.40 -11.10 19.23
N ALA A 240 -0.66 -12.03 20.14
CA ALA A 240 -0.84 -13.45 19.83
C ALA A 240 -1.99 -13.67 18.84
N ARG A 241 -3.08 -12.96 19.02
CA ARG A 241 -4.24 -13.03 18.12
C ARG A 241 -3.91 -12.45 16.75
N GLU A 242 -3.28 -11.27 16.69
CA GLU A 242 -3.05 -10.56 15.44
C GLU A 242 -1.93 -11.19 14.60
N ILE A 243 -0.89 -11.76 15.20
CA ILE A 243 0.13 -12.48 14.44
C ILE A 243 -0.44 -13.70 13.72
N MET A 244 -1.41 -14.39 14.33
CA MET A 244 -2.10 -15.49 13.67
C MET A 244 -3.10 -14.98 12.64
N GLN A 245 -4.00 -14.09 13.04
CA GLN A 245 -5.15 -13.68 12.24
C GLN A 245 -4.77 -12.83 11.03
N LEU A 246 -3.90 -11.82 11.21
CA LEU A 246 -3.63 -10.81 10.20
C LEU A 246 -2.27 -10.97 9.53
N PHE A 247 -1.26 -11.46 10.26
CA PHE A 247 0.11 -11.42 9.78
C PHE A 247 0.59 -12.75 9.20
N SER A 248 -0.08 -13.88 9.45
CA SER A 248 0.47 -15.19 9.05
C SER A 248 -0.55 -16.19 8.50
N ILE A 249 -1.50 -16.70 9.31
CA ILE A 249 -2.30 -17.87 8.93
C ILE A 249 -3.76 -17.57 8.60
N GLY A 250 -4.31 -16.45 9.09
CA GLY A 250 -5.73 -16.13 8.94
C GLY A 250 -6.66 -16.98 9.82
N LEU A 251 -7.97 -16.69 9.76
CA LEU A 251 -8.98 -17.31 10.63
C LEU A 251 -9.35 -18.75 10.24
N TYR A 252 -9.26 -19.08 8.95
CA TYR A 252 -9.74 -20.36 8.42
C TYR A 252 -8.71 -21.04 7.54
N GLU A 253 -8.72 -22.37 7.55
CA GLU A 253 -7.81 -23.14 6.73
C GLU A 253 -8.04 -22.94 5.23
N LEU A 254 -6.94 -22.82 4.50
CA LEU A 254 -6.90 -22.58 3.07
C LEU A 254 -6.32 -23.76 2.29
N LYS A 255 -6.84 -23.96 1.08
CA LYS A 255 -6.17 -24.72 0.03
C LYS A 255 -5.08 -23.86 -0.61
N ASN A 256 -4.12 -24.51 -1.29
CA ASN A 256 -3.02 -23.80 -1.98
C ASN A 256 -3.46 -22.76 -3.03
N ASP A 257 -4.70 -22.79 -3.44
CA ASP A 257 -5.32 -21.88 -4.38
C ASP A 257 -6.15 -20.77 -3.71
N GLY A 258 -6.06 -20.64 -2.39
CA GLY A 258 -6.74 -19.61 -1.58
C GLY A 258 -8.20 -19.95 -1.24
N ARG A 259 -8.74 -21.11 -1.66
CA ARG A 259 -10.08 -21.53 -1.24
C ARG A 259 -10.09 -21.96 0.21
N LEU A 260 -11.17 -21.61 0.91
CA LEU A 260 -11.45 -22.11 2.25
C LEU A 260 -11.60 -23.64 2.24
N LYS A 261 -11.08 -24.31 3.26
CA LYS A 261 -11.35 -25.71 3.53
C LYS A 261 -12.63 -25.84 4.36
N VAL A 262 -13.32 -26.91 4.17
CA VAL A 262 -14.50 -27.30 4.95
C VAL A 262 -14.33 -28.71 5.48
N ASN A 263 -14.94 -28.99 6.65
CA ASN A 263 -15.04 -30.32 7.23
C ASN A 263 -16.09 -31.19 6.48
N GLU A 264 -16.34 -32.40 6.96
CA GLU A 264 -17.30 -33.30 6.35
C GLU A 264 -18.74 -32.78 6.41
N GLN A 265 -19.05 -31.92 7.38
CA GLN A 265 -20.34 -31.27 7.56
C GLN A 265 -20.51 -30.02 6.67
N GLY A 266 -19.45 -29.60 5.97
CA GLY A 266 -19.42 -28.40 5.11
C GLY A 266 -19.17 -27.11 5.87
N GLU A 267 -18.73 -27.15 7.12
CA GLU A 267 -18.38 -26.01 7.94
C GLU A 267 -16.93 -25.59 7.71
N LEU A 268 -16.64 -24.31 7.87
CA LEU A 268 -15.27 -23.79 7.77
C LEU A 268 -14.40 -24.32 8.89
N ILE A 269 -13.18 -24.73 8.57
CA ILE A 269 -12.20 -25.22 9.54
C ILE A 269 -11.40 -24.03 10.07
N PRO A 270 -11.50 -23.66 11.37
CA PRO A 270 -10.67 -22.62 11.96
C PRO A 270 -9.19 -23.06 11.97
N THR A 271 -8.28 -22.08 11.86
CA THR A 271 -6.83 -22.35 11.90
C THR A 271 -6.30 -22.51 13.31
N TYR A 272 -6.95 -21.92 14.28
CA TYR A 272 -6.61 -21.94 15.70
C TYR A 272 -7.87 -21.79 16.56
N ASP A 273 -7.76 -22.09 17.82
CA ASP A 273 -8.77 -21.95 18.85
C ASP A 273 -8.26 -21.04 20.00
N ASN A 274 -9.01 -20.97 21.09
CA ASN A 274 -8.63 -20.18 22.25
C ASN A 274 -7.38 -20.72 22.95
N GLU A 275 -7.16 -22.02 22.95
CA GLU A 275 -5.96 -22.63 23.52
C GLU A 275 -4.71 -22.17 22.76
N GLY A 276 -4.75 -22.19 21.41
CA GLY A 276 -3.67 -21.68 20.56
C GLY A 276 -3.36 -20.19 20.80
N ILE A 277 -4.38 -19.37 21.08
CA ILE A 277 -4.18 -17.96 21.45
C ILE A 277 -3.46 -17.84 22.80
N THR A 278 -3.90 -18.59 23.79
CA THR A 278 -3.31 -18.57 25.14
C THR A 278 -1.86 -19.04 25.13
N GLU A 279 -1.55 -20.11 24.41
CA GLU A 279 -0.19 -20.64 24.28
C GLU A 279 0.76 -19.61 23.61
N LEU A 280 0.28 -18.91 22.57
CA LEU A 280 1.05 -17.84 21.95
C LEU A 280 1.16 -16.60 22.85
N ALA A 281 0.14 -16.27 23.64
CA ALA A 281 0.23 -15.16 24.58
C ALA A 281 1.29 -15.43 25.67
N ARG A 282 1.40 -16.67 26.15
CA ARG A 282 2.48 -17.11 27.05
C ARG A 282 3.86 -16.94 26.40
N LEU A 283 3.99 -17.34 25.12
CA LEU A 283 5.22 -17.21 24.35
C LEU A 283 5.67 -15.77 24.21
N PHE A 284 4.75 -14.86 23.97
CA PHE A 284 5.05 -13.43 23.76
C PHE A 284 5.06 -12.60 25.04
N THR A 285 5.58 -13.16 26.13
CA THR A 285 5.85 -12.47 27.40
C THR A 285 7.32 -12.13 27.55
N GLY A 286 7.65 -11.16 28.39
CA GLY A 286 9.03 -10.77 28.74
C GLY A 286 9.70 -9.79 27.78
N PHE A 287 9.00 -9.23 26.79
CA PHE A 287 9.57 -8.22 25.88
C PHE A 287 9.82 -6.89 26.58
N LYS A 288 11.01 -6.35 26.41
CA LYS A 288 11.42 -5.03 26.91
C LYS A 288 12.24 -4.26 25.87
N SER A 289 12.37 -2.95 26.07
CA SER A 289 13.29 -2.13 25.27
C SER A 289 14.75 -2.58 25.45
N GLN A 290 15.52 -2.52 24.37
CA GLN A 290 16.96 -2.69 24.42
C GLN A 290 17.63 -1.43 24.92
N HIS A 291 18.50 -1.57 25.93
CA HIS A 291 19.35 -0.51 26.48
C HIS A 291 20.74 -1.05 26.79
N ASN A 292 21.77 -0.27 26.47
CA ASN A 292 23.16 -0.62 26.77
C ASN A 292 23.49 -0.43 28.25
N THR A 293 22.77 0.45 28.94
CA THR A 293 23.07 0.89 30.31
C THR A 293 22.03 0.43 31.34
N SER A 294 20.89 -0.13 30.91
CA SER A 294 19.82 -0.55 31.81
C SER A 294 19.32 -1.96 31.54
N THR A 295 19.37 -2.79 32.57
CA THR A 295 18.75 -4.13 32.57
C THR A 295 17.30 -4.12 33.02
N SER A 296 16.76 -2.96 33.42
CA SER A 296 15.41 -2.83 33.95
C SER A 296 14.35 -3.19 32.89
N PHE A 297 13.36 -3.97 33.30
CA PHE A 297 12.17 -4.24 32.49
C PHE A 297 11.38 -2.96 32.16
N TYR A 298 11.48 -1.96 33.00
CA TYR A 298 10.78 -0.67 32.89
C TYR A 298 11.64 0.47 32.36
N ALA A 299 12.81 0.17 31.77
CA ALA A 299 13.61 1.20 31.10
C ALA A 299 12.81 1.92 30.01
N GLY A 300 13.18 3.15 29.67
CA GLY A 300 12.52 3.95 28.63
C GLY A 300 12.43 3.23 27.29
N ARG A 301 11.61 3.70 26.37
CA ARG A 301 11.47 3.11 25.04
C ARG A 301 12.69 3.39 24.16
N ASN A 302 13.03 2.43 23.29
CA ASN A 302 14.10 2.55 22.31
C ASN A 302 13.66 2.00 20.94
N TYR A 303 13.08 2.83 20.12
CA TYR A 303 12.58 2.43 18.80
C TYR A 303 13.66 2.22 17.75
N GLY A 304 14.93 2.48 18.05
CA GLY A 304 16.07 2.28 17.15
C GLY A 304 16.69 0.90 17.22
N ALA A 305 16.19 0.02 18.10
CA ALA A 305 16.74 -1.31 18.28
C ALA A 305 15.60 -2.33 18.52
N PRO A 306 15.82 -3.62 18.19
CA PRO A 306 14.85 -4.66 18.47
C PRO A 306 14.63 -4.84 19.98
N MET A 307 13.42 -5.20 20.40
CA MET A 307 13.13 -5.55 21.80
C MET A 307 13.97 -6.73 22.24
N GLN A 308 14.35 -6.73 23.52
CA GLN A 308 15.06 -7.80 24.19
C GLN A 308 14.13 -8.62 25.08
N MET A 309 14.55 -9.84 25.41
CA MET A 309 13.87 -10.69 26.38
C MET A 309 14.33 -10.41 27.79
N HIS A 310 13.38 -10.34 28.71
CA HIS A 310 13.61 -10.30 30.16
C HIS A 310 13.10 -11.59 30.78
N TYR A 311 14.00 -12.54 31.05
CA TYR A 311 13.65 -13.90 31.44
C TYR A 311 12.73 -13.99 32.66
N GLN A 312 12.84 -13.07 33.64
CA GLN A 312 12.02 -13.09 34.85
C GLN A 312 10.54 -12.78 34.57
N GLU A 313 10.23 -12.09 33.48
CA GLU A 313 8.87 -11.76 33.06
C GLU A 313 8.38 -12.63 31.89
N HIS A 314 9.26 -13.50 31.36
CA HIS A 314 8.88 -14.52 30.37
C HIS A 314 8.25 -15.73 31.07
N ASP A 315 7.26 -16.34 30.42
CA ASP A 315 6.60 -17.54 30.93
C ASP A 315 7.56 -18.73 30.91
N ASP A 316 7.87 -19.24 32.12
CA ASP A 316 8.87 -20.28 32.37
C ASP A 316 8.28 -21.70 32.40
N ASN A 317 7.03 -21.86 31.96
CA ASN A 317 6.30 -23.14 31.93
C ASN A 317 5.94 -23.72 33.31
N THR A 318 6.12 -22.98 34.43
CA THR A 318 5.91 -23.50 35.79
C THR A 318 4.62 -23.04 36.46
N GLY A 319 3.82 -22.13 35.83
CA GLY A 319 3.04 -21.17 36.59
C GLY A 319 1.53 -21.37 36.78
N TYR A 320 0.81 -22.36 36.21
CA TYR A 320 -0.66 -22.24 36.15
C TYR A 320 -1.49 -23.45 36.62
N SER A 321 -0.89 -24.46 37.23
CA SER A 321 -1.59 -25.69 37.59
C SER A 321 -2.74 -25.52 38.56
N ASP A 322 -2.85 -24.41 39.26
CA ASP A 322 -3.75 -24.21 40.40
C ASP A 322 -4.94 -23.28 40.13
N VAL A 323 -5.15 -22.80 38.88
CA VAL A 323 -6.33 -22.01 38.58
C VAL A 323 -7.49 -22.91 38.20
N ILE A 324 -8.09 -23.49 39.23
CA ILE A 324 -9.26 -24.35 39.09
C ILE A 324 -10.47 -23.49 38.73
N GLY A 325 -11.08 -23.74 37.56
CA GLY A 325 -12.40 -23.27 37.22
C GLY A 325 -12.49 -22.17 36.17
N GLU A 326 -11.38 -21.62 35.66
CA GLU A 326 -11.41 -20.71 34.51
C GLU A 326 -11.21 -21.50 33.21
N PRO A 327 -12.17 -21.49 32.28
CA PRO A 327 -12.00 -22.14 30.98
C PRO A 327 -10.83 -21.53 30.21
N GLY A 328 -9.83 -22.34 29.89
CA GLY A 328 -8.67 -21.93 29.07
C GLY A 328 -7.38 -21.62 29.83
N TYR A 329 -7.41 -21.50 31.16
CA TYR A 329 -6.21 -21.20 31.95
C TYR A 329 -5.75 -22.36 32.86
N GLY A 330 -6.59 -23.36 33.05
CA GLY A 330 -6.42 -24.35 34.13
C GLY A 330 -5.36 -25.42 33.92
N ASN A 331 -4.79 -25.60 32.73
CA ASN A 331 -3.91 -26.75 32.44
C ASN A 331 -2.62 -26.40 31.68
N ASN A 332 -2.29 -25.13 31.53
CA ASN A 332 -1.12 -24.74 30.72
C ASN A 332 0.18 -24.77 31.53
N VAL A 333 0.47 -25.94 32.14
CA VAL A 333 1.75 -26.23 32.77
C VAL A 333 2.61 -27.01 31.79
N GLY A 334 3.88 -26.66 31.70
CA GLY A 334 4.82 -27.33 30.82
C GLY A 334 5.09 -26.56 29.53
N SER A 335 5.79 -27.21 28.62
CA SER A 335 6.19 -26.65 27.34
C SER A 335 4.98 -26.24 26.50
N LYS A 336 5.07 -25.07 25.87
CA LYS A 336 4.02 -24.52 25.02
C LYS A 336 3.83 -25.38 23.77
N THR A 337 2.59 -25.56 23.32
CA THR A 337 2.26 -26.32 22.12
C THR A 337 1.54 -25.46 21.10
N LEU A 338 2.14 -25.30 19.93
CA LEU A 338 1.63 -24.47 18.84
C LEU A 338 1.29 -25.35 17.63
N PHE A 339 0.02 -25.38 17.21
CA PHE A 339 -0.44 -26.13 16.02
C PHE A 339 0.01 -27.60 16.05
N GLY A 340 -0.05 -28.24 17.22
CA GLY A 340 0.40 -29.63 17.42
C GLY A 340 1.91 -29.83 17.53
N THR A 341 2.69 -28.76 17.55
CA THR A 341 4.14 -28.80 17.77
C THR A 341 4.48 -28.29 19.16
N THR A 342 5.01 -29.16 20.02
CA THR A 342 5.50 -28.78 21.36
C THR A 342 6.87 -28.14 21.24
N LEU A 343 7.03 -26.95 21.83
CA LEU A 343 8.31 -26.25 21.88
C LEU A 343 9.29 -26.94 22.83
N ASN A 344 10.59 -26.67 22.68
CA ASN A 344 11.62 -27.25 23.53
C ASN A 344 11.41 -26.84 24.98
N ALA A 345 11.75 -27.73 25.90
CA ALA A 345 11.73 -27.42 27.32
C ALA A 345 12.71 -26.30 27.65
N LEU A 346 12.28 -25.36 28.49
CA LEU A 346 13.12 -24.28 28.97
C LEU A 346 14.10 -24.78 30.06
N PRO A 347 15.29 -24.23 30.13
CA PRO A 347 16.25 -24.56 31.19
C PRO A 347 15.82 -23.99 32.54
N ASP A 348 16.29 -24.61 33.62
CA ASP A 348 16.19 -24.10 34.99
C ASP A 348 17.59 -23.93 35.56
N PRO A 349 18.05 -22.70 35.84
CA PRO A 349 17.32 -21.44 35.72
C PRO A 349 17.13 -20.95 34.28
N LEU A 350 15.99 -20.29 34.01
CA LEU A 350 15.72 -19.65 32.71
C LEU A 350 16.68 -18.49 32.46
N THR A 351 17.11 -18.32 31.21
CA THR A 351 17.94 -17.20 30.77
C THR A 351 17.22 -16.40 29.67
N SER A 352 17.67 -15.18 29.41
CA SER A 352 17.11 -14.34 28.31
C SER A 352 17.39 -14.94 26.94
N GLU A 353 18.53 -15.61 26.75
CA GLU A 353 18.88 -16.31 25.52
C GLU A 353 17.96 -17.51 25.26
N ALA A 354 17.62 -18.27 26.30
CA ALA A 354 16.70 -19.39 26.19
C ALA A 354 15.27 -18.93 25.90
N ALA A 355 14.81 -17.84 26.55
CA ALA A 355 13.54 -17.21 26.26
C ALA A 355 13.45 -16.69 24.82
N LEU A 356 14.52 -16.05 24.32
CA LEU A 356 14.62 -15.61 22.92
C LEU A 356 14.58 -16.80 21.95
N ALA A 357 15.29 -17.89 22.28
CA ALA A 357 15.30 -19.10 21.45
C ALA A 357 13.93 -19.75 21.37
N GLU A 358 13.15 -19.78 22.48
CA GLU A 358 11.77 -20.28 22.50
C GLU A 358 10.87 -19.43 21.60
N VAL A 359 10.91 -18.10 21.71
CA VAL A 359 10.15 -17.19 20.83
C VAL A 359 10.51 -17.44 19.36
N ASN A 360 11.79 -17.57 19.02
CA ASN A 360 12.19 -17.86 17.64
C ASN A 360 11.70 -19.23 17.17
N GLN A 361 11.72 -20.27 18.02
CA GLN A 361 11.14 -21.57 17.68
C GLN A 361 9.63 -21.46 17.41
N GLY A 362 8.89 -20.68 18.20
CA GLY A 362 7.47 -20.44 17.96
C GLY A 362 7.21 -19.71 16.63
N LEU A 363 8.05 -18.71 16.30
CA LEU A 363 7.98 -18.03 15.00
C LEU A 363 8.30 -18.98 13.83
N ASP A 364 9.22 -19.93 14.01
CA ASP A 364 9.49 -20.95 13.01
C ASP A 364 8.28 -21.85 12.77
N VAL A 365 7.59 -22.27 13.84
CA VAL A 365 6.36 -23.06 13.75
C VAL A 365 5.27 -22.28 13.01
N ILE A 366 5.06 -21.00 13.34
CA ILE A 366 4.08 -20.13 12.66
C ILE A 366 4.44 -20.01 11.17
N ALA A 367 5.69 -19.66 10.84
CA ALA A 367 6.12 -19.47 9.45
C ALA A 367 6.07 -20.76 8.62
N ALA A 368 6.25 -21.92 9.25
CA ALA A 368 6.13 -23.22 8.61
C ALA A 368 4.68 -23.64 8.35
N HIS A 369 3.69 -23.04 9.01
CA HIS A 369 2.29 -23.43 8.89
C HIS A 369 1.80 -23.42 7.44
N SER A 370 0.97 -24.42 7.09
CA SER A 370 0.53 -24.66 5.70
C SER A 370 -0.30 -23.52 5.10
N ASN A 371 -0.93 -22.70 5.94
CA ASN A 371 -1.79 -21.59 5.54
C ASN A 371 -1.03 -20.32 5.17
N VAL A 372 0.19 -20.12 5.70
CA VAL A 372 0.98 -18.90 5.47
C VAL A 372 1.16 -18.60 3.97
N PRO A 373 1.59 -19.55 3.11
CA PRO A 373 1.80 -19.23 1.71
C PRO A 373 0.54 -18.78 0.97
N PRO A 374 -0.62 -19.48 1.02
CA PRO A 374 -1.81 -19.03 0.30
C PRO A 374 -2.40 -17.75 0.89
N PHE A 375 -2.33 -17.53 2.20
CA PHE A 375 -2.84 -16.34 2.87
C PHE A 375 -2.05 -15.09 2.47
N ILE A 376 -0.74 -15.09 2.70
CA ILE A 376 0.14 -13.95 2.41
C ILE A 376 0.22 -13.67 0.91
N CYS A 377 0.32 -14.71 0.06
CA CYS A 377 0.36 -14.50 -1.38
C CYS A 377 -0.92 -13.86 -1.91
N ARG A 378 -2.10 -14.25 -1.41
CA ARG A 378 -3.37 -13.63 -1.79
C ARG A 378 -3.38 -12.15 -1.42
N LEU A 379 -3.00 -11.81 -0.18
CA LEU A 379 -2.93 -10.42 0.28
C LEU A 379 -1.98 -9.58 -0.58
N LEU A 380 -0.77 -10.07 -0.87
CA LEU A 380 0.18 -9.38 -1.73
C LEU A 380 -0.32 -9.17 -3.16
N ILE A 381 -0.99 -10.18 -3.75
CA ILE A 381 -1.60 -10.01 -5.08
C ILE A 381 -2.66 -8.92 -5.05
N GLN A 382 -3.51 -8.88 -4.00
CA GLN A 382 -4.55 -7.87 -3.86
C GLN A 382 -3.97 -6.46 -3.69
N ARG A 383 -2.87 -6.31 -2.94
CA ARG A 383 -2.22 -5.00 -2.73
C ARG A 383 -1.45 -4.51 -3.95
N LEU A 384 -0.92 -5.39 -4.78
CA LEU A 384 -0.04 -5.03 -5.90
C LEU A 384 -0.73 -5.05 -7.26
N VAL A 385 -1.70 -5.97 -7.50
CA VAL A 385 -2.16 -6.26 -8.85
C VAL A 385 -3.67 -6.18 -9.02
N LYS A 386 -4.47 -6.94 -8.26
CA LYS A 386 -5.92 -7.04 -8.49
C LYS A 386 -6.69 -7.56 -7.28
N SER A 387 -7.91 -7.06 -7.10
CA SER A 387 -8.76 -7.37 -5.94
C SER A 387 -9.21 -8.84 -5.90
N ASN A 388 -9.42 -9.47 -7.06
CA ASN A 388 -9.95 -10.84 -7.17
C ASN A 388 -9.00 -11.75 -7.96
N PRO A 389 -7.90 -12.24 -7.36
CA PRO A 389 -7.00 -13.16 -8.03
C PRO A 389 -7.67 -14.51 -8.28
N SER A 390 -7.46 -15.08 -9.48
CA SER A 390 -7.97 -16.41 -9.77
C SER A 390 -7.28 -17.48 -8.89
N ARG A 391 -7.98 -18.59 -8.71
CA ARG A 391 -7.43 -19.78 -8.02
C ARG A 391 -6.09 -20.25 -8.63
N GLY A 392 -5.99 -20.14 -9.97
CA GLY A 392 -4.76 -20.49 -10.70
C GLY A 392 -3.60 -19.58 -10.38
N TYR A 393 -3.85 -18.28 -10.32
CA TYR A 393 -2.85 -17.26 -9.98
C TYR A 393 -2.35 -17.46 -8.54
N THR A 394 -3.26 -17.47 -7.57
CA THR A 394 -2.91 -17.69 -6.16
C THR A 394 -2.06 -18.95 -5.99
N ARG A 395 -2.46 -20.10 -6.61
CA ARG A 395 -1.71 -21.36 -6.54
C ARG A 395 -0.29 -21.26 -7.12
N ARG A 396 -0.10 -20.51 -8.23
CA ARG A 396 1.24 -20.37 -8.83
C ARG A 396 2.16 -19.56 -7.93
N VAL A 397 1.68 -18.47 -7.34
CA VAL A 397 2.45 -17.65 -6.40
C VAL A 397 2.71 -18.41 -5.09
N THR A 398 1.70 -19.09 -4.54
CA THR A 398 1.84 -19.96 -3.35
C THR A 398 2.94 -21.01 -3.53
N ARG A 399 3.08 -21.60 -4.73
CA ARG A 399 4.18 -22.52 -5.01
C ARG A 399 5.54 -21.84 -4.91
N LYS A 400 5.64 -20.61 -5.40
CA LYS A 400 6.91 -19.85 -5.33
C LYS A 400 7.25 -19.43 -3.90
N PHE A 401 6.25 -19.14 -3.08
CA PHE A 401 6.48 -18.91 -1.66
C PHE A 401 7.00 -20.17 -0.95
N ARG A 402 6.45 -21.37 -1.27
CA ARG A 402 6.86 -22.65 -0.68
C ARG A 402 8.27 -23.05 -1.09
N ASP A 403 8.63 -22.79 -2.32
CA ASP A 403 9.92 -23.10 -2.90
C ASP A 403 10.19 -22.15 -4.07
N ASN A 404 11.22 -21.32 -3.93
CA ASN A 404 11.66 -20.41 -4.98
C ASN A 404 12.26 -21.12 -6.20
N GLY A 405 12.47 -22.43 -6.14
CA GLY A 405 13.15 -23.28 -7.13
C GLY A 405 14.57 -23.67 -6.73
N GLN A 406 14.99 -23.28 -5.51
CA GLN A 406 16.29 -23.59 -4.91
C GLN A 406 16.13 -24.19 -3.50
N GLY A 407 14.92 -24.62 -3.14
CA GLY A 407 14.61 -25.17 -1.81
C GLY A 407 14.35 -24.10 -0.73
N VAL A 408 14.30 -22.81 -1.08
CA VAL A 408 14.06 -21.73 -0.11
C VAL A 408 12.58 -21.40 -0.04
N ARG A 409 12.01 -21.50 1.17
CA ARG A 409 10.66 -21.05 1.50
C ARG A 409 10.67 -19.58 1.92
N GLY A 410 9.64 -18.83 1.54
CA GLY A 410 9.45 -17.45 1.97
C GLY A 410 10.35 -16.42 1.27
N ASP A 411 11.01 -16.77 0.17
CA ASP A 411 11.79 -15.84 -0.66
C ASP A 411 10.87 -14.78 -1.27
N MET A 412 10.86 -13.58 -0.68
CA MET A 412 9.99 -12.48 -1.09
C MET A 412 10.33 -11.97 -2.48
N LYS A 413 11.60 -11.93 -2.88
CA LYS A 413 11.98 -11.57 -4.25
C LYS A 413 11.35 -12.50 -5.28
N ALA A 414 11.42 -13.81 -5.03
CA ALA A 414 10.80 -14.81 -5.92
C ALA A 414 9.28 -14.69 -5.94
N VAL A 415 8.65 -14.40 -4.79
CA VAL A 415 7.19 -14.17 -4.66
C VAL A 415 6.76 -12.94 -5.44
N ILE A 416 7.39 -11.78 -5.24
CA ILE A 416 7.07 -10.52 -5.93
C ILE A 416 7.27 -10.68 -7.44
N LYS A 417 8.35 -11.32 -7.86
CA LYS A 417 8.60 -11.62 -9.28
C LYS A 417 7.53 -12.54 -9.87
N ALA A 418 7.07 -13.54 -9.10
CA ALA A 418 5.97 -14.41 -9.52
C ALA A 418 4.63 -13.67 -9.60
N ILE A 419 4.37 -12.72 -8.70
CA ILE A 419 3.17 -11.87 -8.73
C ILE A 419 3.17 -11.01 -9.99
N LEU A 420 4.19 -10.18 -10.19
CA LEU A 420 4.22 -9.18 -11.26
C LEU A 420 4.35 -9.77 -12.67
N LEU A 421 4.97 -10.95 -12.82
CA LEU A 421 5.16 -11.63 -14.11
C LEU A 421 4.16 -12.75 -14.37
N ASP A 422 3.16 -12.93 -13.52
CA ASP A 422 2.12 -13.94 -13.76
C ASP A 422 1.35 -13.65 -15.05
N PRO A 423 1.02 -14.67 -15.85
CA PRO A 423 0.20 -14.48 -17.04
C PRO A 423 -1.11 -13.72 -16.78
N GLU A 424 -1.70 -13.84 -15.59
CA GLU A 424 -2.93 -13.14 -15.24
C GLU A 424 -2.69 -11.66 -14.93
N ALA A 425 -1.57 -11.32 -14.26
CA ALA A 425 -1.17 -9.93 -14.05
C ALA A 425 -0.89 -9.18 -15.36
N VAL A 426 -0.48 -9.93 -16.41
CA VAL A 426 -0.12 -9.40 -17.73
C VAL A 426 -1.31 -9.39 -18.69
N ARG A 427 -2.31 -10.26 -18.48
CA ARG A 427 -3.42 -10.52 -19.43
C ARG A 427 -4.65 -9.65 -19.18
N GLY A 428 -4.69 -8.86 -18.14
CA GLY A 428 -5.81 -7.94 -17.87
C GLY A 428 -6.12 -7.08 -19.08
N GLN A 429 -5.06 -6.63 -19.75
CA GLN A 429 -5.17 -5.86 -21.00
C GLN A 429 -4.41 -6.55 -22.12
N ARG A 430 -5.07 -6.77 -23.25
CA ARG A 430 -4.43 -7.21 -24.47
C ARG A 430 -4.45 -6.08 -25.50
N ALA A 431 -3.26 -5.58 -25.84
CA ALA A 431 -3.12 -4.85 -27.09
C ALA A 431 -3.39 -5.81 -28.24
N LEU A 432 -4.57 -5.74 -28.85
CA LEU A 432 -4.94 -6.53 -30.02
C LEU A 432 -4.58 -5.78 -31.29
N ARG A 433 -4.14 -6.54 -32.29
CA ARG A 433 -3.96 -6.04 -33.64
C ARG A 433 -5.29 -6.21 -34.36
N LYS A 434 -6.03 -5.14 -34.65
CA LYS A 434 -7.15 -5.23 -35.61
C LYS A 434 -6.62 -5.46 -37.06
N ARG A 435 -7.41 -6.12 -37.88
CA ARG A 435 -7.05 -6.46 -39.26
C ARG A 435 -6.91 -5.25 -40.19
N GLU A 436 -7.39 -4.09 -39.80
CA GLU A 436 -7.19 -2.83 -40.52
C GLU A 436 -5.86 -2.18 -40.11
N PRO A 437 -5.10 -1.54 -41.01
CA PRO A 437 -3.68 -1.89 -41.09
C PRO A 437 -2.79 -1.40 -39.97
N LEU A 438 -3.17 -0.44 -39.13
CA LEU A 438 -2.20 0.21 -38.20
C LEU A 438 -2.80 0.67 -36.87
N ARG A 439 -3.81 -0.02 -36.36
CA ARG A 439 -4.47 0.34 -35.10
C ARG A 439 -4.16 -0.65 -34.00
N VAL A 440 -3.71 -0.15 -32.84
CA VAL A 440 -3.56 -0.92 -31.60
C VAL A 440 -4.80 -0.67 -30.73
N GLU A 441 -5.54 -1.72 -30.45
CA GLU A 441 -6.71 -1.69 -29.58
C GLU A 441 -6.36 -2.38 -28.26
N VAL A 442 -6.66 -1.73 -27.15
CA VAL A 442 -6.61 -2.30 -25.80
C VAL A 442 -7.98 -2.88 -25.52
N VAL A 443 -8.05 -4.18 -25.28
CA VAL A 443 -9.29 -4.87 -24.95
C VAL A 443 -9.22 -5.31 -23.50
N THR A 444 -10.14 -4.81 -22.71
CA THR A 444 -10.34 -5.24 -21.34
C THR A 444 -11.17 -6.51 -21.29
N ARG A 445 -10.73 -7.48 -20.51
CA ARG A 445 -11.45 -8.74 -20.31
C ARG A 445 -12.16 -8.75 -18.97
N GLY A 446 -13.39 -8.26 -18.96
CA GLY A 446 -14.32 -8.44 -17.85
C GLY A 446 -13.88 -7.78 -16.53
N THR A 447 -14.85 -7.46 -15.71
CA THR A 447 -14.69 -6.81 -14.39
C THR A 447 -13.89 -7.63 -13.36
N GLU A 448 -13.64 -8.93 -13.63
CA GLU A 448 -12.90 -9.83 -12.75
C GLU A 448 -11.39 -9.55 -12.70
N HIS A 449 -10.87 -8.71 -13.60
CA HIS A 449 -9.43 -8.50 -13.77
C HIS A 449 -8.91 -7.17 -13.23
N SER A 450 -9.77 -6.34 -12.66
CA SER A 450 -9.48 -4.98 -12.25
C SER A 450 -9.46 -4.78 -10.74
N ARG A 451 -8.86 -3.67 -10.30
CA ARG A 451 -9.02 -3.10 -8.98
C ARG A 451 -9.22 -1.59 -9.06
N LEU A 452 -9.92 -1.02 -8.09
CA LEU A 452 -9.96 0.42 -7.92
C LEU A 452 -8.61 0.90 -7.39
N ARG A 453 -8.03 1.94 -8.01
CA ARG A 453 -6.76 2.50 -7.53
C ARG A 453 -6.96 3.22 -6.21
N GLU A 454 -6.12 2.93 -5.26
CA GLU A 454 -6.08 3.62 -3.98
C GLU A 454 -5.87 5.14 -4.18
N PRO A 455 -6.54 6.00 -3.39
CA PRO A 455 -6.40 7.46 -3.51
C PRO A 455 -4.95 7.94 -3.49
N ILE A 456 -4.14 7.39 -2.60
CA ILE A 456 -2.72 7.73 -2.48
C ILE A 456 -1.93 7.41 -3.76
N GLN A 457 -2.24 6.28 -4.40
CA GLN A 457 -1.60 5.88 -5.66
C GLN A 457 -2.02 6.77 -6.83
N ARG A 458 -3.26 7.23 -6.86
CA ARG A 458 -3.73 8.19 -7.88
C ARG A 458 -3.00 9.52 -7.77
N VAL A 459 -2.77 10.00 -6.54
CA VAL A 459 -2.02 11.24 -6.28
C VAL A 459 -0.55 11.09 -6.66
N THR A 460 0.11 10.03 -6.22
CA THR A 460 1.52 9.81 -6.57
C THR A 460 1.72 9.64 -8.07
N SER A 461 0.84 8.89 -8.76
CA SER A 461 0.89 8.74 -10.21
C SER A 461 0.73 10.07 -10.94
N LEU A 462 -0.22 10.91 -10.52
CA LEU A 462 -0.41 12.25 -11.11
C LEU A 462 0.87 13.09 -11.00
N ILE A 463 1.40 13.20 -9.78
CA ILE A 463 2.56 14.05 -9.54
C ILE A 463 3.77 13.54 -10.33
N ARG A 464 4.08 12.24 -10.27
CA ARG A 464 5.21 11.65 -11.00
C ARG A 464 5.08 11.77 -12.51
N ALA A 465 3.88 11.65 -13.05
CA ALA A 465 3.63 11.75 -14.50
C ALA A 465 3.89 13.15 -15.07
N LEU A 466 3.71 14.20 -14.26
CA LEU A 466 3.74 15.60 -14.72
C LEU A 466 5.07 16.32 -14.43
N ARG A 467 6.19 15.60 -14.37
CA ARG A 467 7.53 16.19 -14.22
C ARG A 467 7.61 17.22 -13.08
N PRO A 468 7.40 16.78 -11.83
CA PRO A 468 7.26 17.69 -10.71
C PRO A 468 8.56 18.43 -10.39
N SER A 469 8.44 19.68 -9.96
CA SER A 469 9.51 20.47 -9.33
C SER A 469 9.00 21.07 -8.03
N SER A 470 9.87 21.25 -7.04
CA SER A 470 9.52 21.82 -5.75
C SER A 470 10.23 23.14 -5.50
N ASN A 471 9.53 24.09 -4.86
CA ASN A 471 10.12 25.33 -4.38
C ASN A 471 10.72 25.22 -2.96
N TYR A 472 10.84 24.02 -2.42
CA TYR A 472 11.49 23.84 -1.12
C TYR A 472 12.94 24.34 -1.20
N ALA A 473 13.32 25.22 -0.26
CA ALA A 473 14.65 25.86 -0.29
C ALA A 473 15.82 24.90 0.01
N LYS A 474 15.50 23.68 0.46
CA LYS A 474 16.45 22.64 0.81
C LYS A 474 16.26 21.43 -0.07
N SER A 475 17.37 20.74 -0.35
CA SER A 475 17.41 19.55 -1.20
C SER A 475 17.81 18.33 -0.40
N ASP A 476 17.37 17.20 -0.88
CA ASP A 476 17.78 15.88 -0.45
C ASP A 476 19.31 15.73 -0.64
N ALA A 477 20.00 15.29 0.40
CA ALA A 477 21.46 15.24 0.41
C ALA A 477 22.02 14.20 -0.56
N GLU A 478 21.29 13.12 -0.83
CA GLU A 478 21.70 12.04 -1.71
C GLU A 478 21.48 12.39 -3.19
N THR A 479 20.32 12.97 -3.51
CA THR A 479 19.90 13.18 -4.90
C THR A 479 20.09 14.60 -5.39
N GLY A 480 20.25 15.58 -4.48
CA GLY A 480 20.24 17.01 -4.79
C GLY A 480 18.87 17.56 -5.21
N VAL A 481 17.82 16.72 -5.22
CA VAL A 481 16.46 17.12 -5.60
C VAL A 481 15.81 17.90 -4.45
N PRO A 482 15.20 19.07 -4.70
CA PRO A 482 14.44 19.77 -3.66
C PRO A 482 13.38 18.89 -3.04
N TYR A 483 13.22 18.94 -1.71
CA TYR A 483 12.27 18.07 -1.02
C TYR A 483 10.85 18.26 -1.55
N MET A 484 10.19 17.16 -1.87
CA MET A 484 8.80 17.11 -2.31
C MET A 484 7.94 16.61 -1.17
N ALA A 485 7.48 17.51 -0.32
CA ALA A 485 6.72 17.17 0.86
C ALA A 485 5.23 17.49 0.68
N LEU A 486 4.38 16.49 0.96
CA LEU A 486 2.94 16.66 1.02
C LEU A 486 2.46 16.33 2.43
N VAL A 487 1.86 17.31 3.11
CA VAL A 487 1.32 17.12 4.47
C VAL A 487 0.04 17.93 4.64
N GLY A 488 -0.75 17.58 5.64
CA GLY A 488 -1.94 18.32 6.05
C GLY A 488 -3.13 18.16 5.11
N GLY A 489 -4.31 18.00 5.65
CA GLY A 489 -5.57 17.92 4.91
C GLY A 489 -5.74 16.70 4.00
N LEU A 490 -4.67 16.16 3.42
CA LEU A 490 -4.75 15.03 2.50
C LEU A 490 -5.34 13.77 3.14
N ARG A 491 -5.09 13.51 4.42
CA ARG A 491 -5.70 12.36 5.11
C ARG A 491 -7.22 12.37 4.98
N ASP A 492 -7.83 13.51 5.29
CA ASP A 492 -9.29 13.64 5.29
C ASP A 492 -9.86 13.64 3.87
N ASP A 493 -9.08 14.11 2.89
CA ASP A 493 -9.47 14.13 1.49
C ASP A 493 -9.30 12.78 0.80
N LEU A 494 -8.24 12.04 1.14
CA LEU A 494 -7.95 10.73 0.56
C LEU A 494 -8.60 9.58 1.34
N GLY A 495 -8.94 9.78 2.63
CA GLY A 495 -9.29 8.68 3.53
C GLY A 495 -8.12 7.74 3.83
N GLN A 496 -6.92 8.09 3.39
CA GLN A 496 -5.73 7.25 3.46
C GLN A 496 -4.47 8.10 3.67
N MET A 497 -3.59 7.67 4.57
CA MET A 497 -2.31 8.33 4.81
C MET A 497 -1.31 7.30 5.35
N PRO A 498 -0.03 7.31 4.92
CA PRO A 498 0.99 6.44 5.50
C PRO A 498 1.04 6.57 7.01
N PHE A 499 1.31 5.48 7.74
CA PHE A 499 1.38 5.43 9.20
C PHE A 499 0.07 5.74 9.96
N ARG A 500 -1.06 5.93 9.28
CA ARG A 500 -2.33 6.37 9.91
C ARG A 500 -3.52 5.52 9.55
N ALA A 501 -3.35 4.21 9.48
CA ALA A 501 -4.46 3.29 9.37
C ALA A 501 -5.45 3.50 10.54
N PRO A 502 -6.78 3.42 10.31
CA PRO A 502 -7.78 3.63 11.35
C PRO A 502 -7.75 2.56 12.45
N SER A 503 -7.27 1.36 12.12
CA SER A 503 -7.11 0.23 13.05
C SER A 503 -6.07 -0.76 12.50
N VAL A 504 -5.80 -1.83 13.24
CA VAL A 504 -4.94 -2.95 12.80
C VAL A 504 -5.48 -3.65 11.53
N PHE A 505 -6.77 -3.49 11.22
CA PHE A 505 -7.38 -4.01 9.99
C PHE A 505 -7.07 -3.17 8.74
N ASN A 506 -6.14 -2.22 8.82
CA ASN A 506 -5.76 -1.31 7.75
C ASN A 506 -6.88 -0.32 7.36
N PHE A 507 -6.76 0.29 6.18
CA PHE A 507 -7.74 1.20 5.59
C PHE A 507 -8.94 0.46 5.02
N TYR A 508 -8.78 -0.82 4.65
CA TYR A 508 -9.81 -1.66 4.07
C TYR A 508 -9.50 -3.16 4.24
N GLY A 509 -10.55 -3.93 4.48
CA GLY A 509 -10.46 -5.39 4.58
C GLY A 509 -10.29 -6.04 3.20
N PRO A 510 -9.51 -7.13 3.09
CA PRO A 510 -9.24 -7.80 1.81
C PRO A 510 -10.50 -8.43 1.19
N ASP A 511 -11.50 -8.70 1.99
CA ASP A 511 -12.76 -9.35 1.59
C ASP A 511 -13.96 -8.39 1.66
N TYR A 512 -13.70 -7.08 1.65
CA TYR A 512 -14.76 -6.09 1.70
C TYR A 512 -15.62 -6.13 0.44
N GLN A 513 -16.93 -6.06 0.65
CA GLN A 513 -17.95 -5.96 -0.39
C GLN A 513 -18.78 -4.69 -0.15
N PRO A 514 -18.85 -3.77 -1.13
CA PRO A 514 -19.72 -2.61 -1.02
C PRO A 514 -21.18 -3.05 -0.84
N PRO A 515 -21.96 -2.35 -0.03
CA PRO A 515 -23.38 -2.64 0.12
C PRO A 515 -24.16 -2.36 -1.18
N GLY A 516 -25.23 -3.13 -1.42
CA GLY A 516 -26.09 -3.00 -2.59
C GLY A 516 -25.74 -3.94 -3.74
N ASP A 517 -26.24 -3.63 -4.93
CA ASP A 517 -26.13 -4.51 -6.12
C ASP A 517 -24.87 -4.26 -6.97
N LEU A 518 -23.96 -3.40 -6.53
CA LEU A 518 -22.77 -2.98 -7.29
C LEU A 518 -21.89 -4.15 -7.74
N ILE A 519 -21.83 -5.21 -6.95
CA ILE A 519 -21.01 -6.41 -7.22
C ILE A 519 -21.84 -7.70 -7.20
N GLY A 520 -23.17 -7.58 -7.41
CA GLY A 520 -24.09 -8.73 -7.42
C GLY A 520 -24.37 -9.34 -6.05
N TYR A 521 -24.06 -8.62 -4.96
CA TYR A 521 -24.37 -9.05 -3.60
C TYR A 521 -25.83 -8.82 -3.26
N ARG A 522 -26.56 -9.90 -2.92
CA ARG A 522 -27.88 -9.82 -2.30
C ARG A 522 -27.79 -10.27 -0.84
N PRO A 523 -28.14 -9.42 0.14
CA PRO A 523 -28.04 -9.74 1.58
C PRO A 523 -28.78 -11.00 2.00
N SER A 524 -29.80 -11.43 1.22
CA SER A 524 -30.57 -12.65 1.47
C SER A 524 -29.94 -13.95 0.98
N GLN A 525 -28.83 -13.88 0.25
CA GLN A 525 -28.09 -15.05 -0.20
C GLN A 525 -26.83 -15.18 0.65
N ARG A 526 -26.62 -16.36 1.27
CA ARG A 526 -25.33 -16.73 1.85
C ARG A 526 -24.24 -16.43 0.82
N ILE A 527 -23.13 -15.82 1.24
CA ILE A 527 -22.02 -15.40 0.37
C ILE A 527 -21.83 -16.45 -0.73
N PRO A 528 -22.14 -16.13 -2.00
CA PRO A 528 -21.92 -17.09 -3.07
C PRO A 528 -20.44 -17.44 -3.11
N ARG A 529 -20.10 -18.70 -3.40
CA ARG A 529 -18.70 -19.14 -3.56
C ARG A 529 -17.90 -18.35 -4.62
N GLU A 530 -18.56 -17.46 -5.34
CA GLU A 530 -18.08 -16.66 -6.46
C GLU A 530 -18.27 -15.13 -6.26
N ALA A 531 -18.57 -14.69 -5.02
CA ALA A 531 -18.72 -13.27 -4.75
C ALA A 531 -17.41 -12.52 -5.02
N LEU A 532 -17.50 -11.41 -5.75
CA LEU A 532 -16.36 -10.51 -5.98
C LEU A 532 -16.15 -9.62 -4.76
N PHE A 533 -14.90 -9.31 -4.49
CA PHE A 533 -14.50 -8.35 -3.47
C PHE A 533 -14.06 -7.04 -4.12
N ALA A 534 -14.29 -5.94 -3.45
CA ALA A 534 -13.89 -4.61 -3.88
C ALA A 534 -13.29 -3.83 -2.69
N PRO A 535 -12.12 -4.27 -2.20
CA PRO A 535 -11.50 -3.77 -0.96
C PRO A 535 -11.37 -2.25 -0.93
N GLU A 536 -10.89 -1.66 -2.02
CA GLU A 536 -10.55 -0.24 -2.11
C GLU A 536 -11.79 0.67 -2.04
N PHE A 537 -13.00 0.15 -2.29
CA PHE A 537 -14.25 0.90 -2.11
C PHE A 537 -14.54 1.26 -0.64
N GLN A 538 -13.91 0.57 0.31
CA GLN A 538 -14.03 0.93 1.72
C GLN A 538 -13.35 2.28 2.02
N VAL A 539 -12.30 2.64 1.27
CA VAL A 539 -11.62 3.94 1.33
C VAL A 539 -12.26 4.95 0.39
N MET A 540 -12.58 4.51 -0.84
CA MET A 540 -13.17 5.35 -1.89
C MET A 540 -14.69 5.47 -1.71
N THR A 541 -15.11 6.08 -0.60
CA THR A 541 -16.52 6.41 -0.35
C THR A 541 -16.97 7.57 -1.24
N ALA A 542 -18.27 7.85 -1.31
CA ALA A 542 -18.78 9.02 -2.01
C ALA A 542 -18.15 10.34 -1.53
N VAL A 543 -17.86 10.44 -0.22
CA VAL A 543 -17.25 11.63 0.38
C VAL A 543 -15.78 11.77 -0.06
N THR A 544 -14.98 10.72 0.09
CA THR A 544 -13.55 10.75 -0.28
C THR A 544 -13.37 10.89 -1.79
N SER A 545 -14.25 10.28 -2.60
CA SER A 545 -14.25 10.46 -4.06
C SER A 545 -14.51 11.91 -4.46
N ASN A 546 -15.51 12.56 -3.88
CA ASN A 546 -15.79 13.97 -4.15
C ASN A 546 -14.65 14.89 -3.69
N ARG A 547 -14.08 14.64 -2.51
CA ARG A 547 -12.93 15.41 -2.02
C ARG A 547 -11.71 15.27 -2.93
N LEU A 548 -11.40 14.06 -3.37
CA LEU A 548 -10.31 13.80 -4.31
C LEU A 548 -10.54 14.50 -5.66
N MET A 549 -11.76 14.45 -6.21
CA MET A 549 -12.11 15.19 -7.44
C MET A 549 -11.93 16.70 -7.28
N ASN A 550 -12.33 17.27 -6.13
CA ASN A 550 -12.11 18.68 -5.84
C ASN A 550 -10.61 19.02 -5.76
N ARG A 551 -9.80 18.13 -5.19
CA ARG A 551 -8.33 18.29 -5.18
C ARG A 551 -7.76 18.25 -6.59
N PHE A 552 -8.15 17.30 -7.41
CA PHE A 552 -7.72 17.25 -8.81
C PHE A 552 -8.13 18.51 -9.57
N SER A 553 -9.36 18.97 -9.43
CA SER A 553 -9.81 20.23 -10.04
C SER A 553 -8.99 21.44 -9.62
N TYR A 554 -8.63 21.52 -8.33
CA TYR A 554 -7.76 22.60 -7.84
C TYR A 554 -6.34 22.49 -8.39
N TRP A 555 -5.74 21.28 -8.37
CA TRP A 555 -4.35 21.05 -8.78
C TRP A 555 -4.15 21.20 -10.29
N THR A 556 -5.10 20.78 -11.11
CA THR A 556 -5.02 20.96 -12.55
C THR A 556 -5.06 22.43 -12.93
N ARG A 557 -5.98 23.20 -12.35
CA ARG A 557 -6.11 24.66 -12.60
C ARG A 557 -4.92 25.46 -12.08
N SER A 558 -4.39 25.10 -10.91
CA SER A 558 -3.22 25.77 -10.34
C SER A 558 -1.90 25.25 -10.91
N ARG A 559 -1.91 24.11 -11.63
CA ARG A 559 -0.74 23.38 -12.12
C ARG A 559 0.27 23.06 -11.03
N ASN A 560 -0.21 22.91 -9.82
CA ASN A 560 0.62 22.62 -8.66
C ASN A 560 -0.17 22.04 -7.50
N VAL A 561 0.56 21.40 -6.59
CA VAL A 561 0.09 21.03 -5.26
C VAL A 561 0.71 21.97 -4.26
N ARG A 562 -0.13 22.68 -3.50
CA ARG A 562 0.33 23.63 -2.47
C ARG A 562 0.06 23.10 -1.08
N TYR A 563 1.00 23.35 -0.21
CA TYR A 563 0.90 23.11 1.21
C TYR A 563 1.41 24.32 1.99
N THR A 564 0.65 24.76 2.98
CA THR A 564 1.09 25.84 3.88
C THR A 564 1.74 25.20 5.11
N MET A 565 3.01 25.48 5.33
CA MET A 565 3.73 25.10 6.53
C MET A 565 3.21 25.87 7.75
N ARG A 566 3.52 25.37 8.93
CA ARG A 566 3.05 25.98 10.18
C ARG A 566 3.58 27.39 10.43
N ASP A 567 4.75 27.70 9.92
CA ASP A 567 5.35 29.05 9.94
C ASP A 567 4.76 30.02 8.91
N GLY A 568 3.78 29.55 8.12
CA GLY A 568 3.15 30.33 7.06
C GLY A 568 3.83 30.20 5.70
N ALA A 569 4.99 29.55 5.60
CA ALA A 569 5.66 29.32 4.32
C ALA A 569 4.81 28.39 3.43
N GLN A 570 4.74 28.72 2.14
CA GLN A 570 4.05 27.90 1.15
C GLN A 570 5.02 27.01 0.40
N LEU A 571 4.88 25.70 0.61
CA LEU A 571 5.50 24.71 -0.25
C LEU A 571 4.63 24.43 -1.46
N THR A 572 5.26 24.41 -2.63
CA THR A 572 4.59 24.20 -3.90
C THR A 572 5.35 23.13 -4.68
N ILE A 573 4.63 22.09 -5.09
CA ILE A 573 5.10 21.14 -6.10
C ILE A 573 4.43 21.54 -7.41
N SER A 574 5.18 22.11 -8.32
CA SER A 574 4.72 22.59 -9.63
C SER A 574 4.79 21.48 -10.67
N PHE A 575 3.87 21.49 -11.61
CA PHE A 575 3.83 20.56 -12.75
C PHE A 575 4.40 21.25 -13.99
N ASP A 576 5.34 20.60 -14.68
CA ASP A 576 5.78 21.04 -16.00
C ASP A 576 4.88 20.42 -17.08
N LEU A 577 3.99 21.24 -17.59
CA LEU A 577 3.08 20.92 -18.70
C LEU A 577 3.50 21.58 -20.02
N THR A 578 4.74 22.09 -20.11
CA THR A 578 5.23 22.82 -21.29
C THR A 578 5.03 22.04 -22.61
N PRO A 579 5.37 20.74 -22.71
CA PRO A 579 5.15 19.99 -23.95
C PRO A 579 3.67 19.82 -24.34
N GLU A 580 2.80 19.69 -23.34
CA GLU A 580 1.36 19.54 -23.55
C GLU A 580 0.71 20.89 -23.91
N LEU A 581 1.20 22.00 -23.34
CA LEU A 581 0.77 23.35 -23.70
C LEU A 581 1.12 23.70 -25.15
N GLU A 582 2.29 23.31 -25.63
CA GLU A 582 2.66 23.50 -27.04
C GLU A 582 1.72 22.75 -27.98
N LEU A 583 1.35 21.51 -27.62
CA LEU A 583 0.37 20.75 -28.40
C LEU A 583 -1.02 21.37 -28.35
N ALA A 584 -1.43 21.91 -27.21
CA ALA A 584 -2.77 22.48 -27.00
C ALA A 584 -3.02 23.77 -27.83
N LYS A 585 -2.00 24.36 -28.44
CA LYS A 585 -2.15 25.51 -29.36
C LYS A 585 -3.00 25.19 -30.59
N ASP A 586 -3.09 23.92 -30.98
CA ASP A 586 -3.89 23.45 -32.09
C ASP A 586 -4.83 22.31 -31.61
N ASN A 587 -6.15 22.50 -31.80
CA ASN A 587 -7.18 21.52 -31.48
C ASN A 587 -6.96 20.18 -32.18
N ALA A 588 -6.31 20.15 -33.34
CA ALA A 588 -5.97 18.93 -34.04
C ALA A 588 -5.06 18.01 -33.21
N ASN A 589 -4.34 18.55 -32.22
CA ASN A 589 -3.43 17.81 -31.34
C ASN A 589 -4.10 17.25 -30.07
N LEU A 590 -5.38 17.53 -29.81
CA LEU A 590 -6.10 17.01 -28.64
C LEU A 590 -6.06 15.48 -28.54
N PRO A 591 -6.18 14.71 -29.63
CA PRO A 591 -6.00 13.26 -29.57
C PRO A 591 -4.61 12.84 -29.08
N GLU A 592 -3.55 13.56 -29.44
CA GLU A 592 -2.19 13.28 -28.99
C GLU A 592 -2.00 13.61 -27.49
N ILE A 593 -2.57 14.72 -27.01
CA ILE A 593 -2.57 15.06 -25.57
C ILE A 593 -3.27 13.96 -24.78
N LEU A 594 -4.46 13.54 -25.21
CA LEU A 594 -5.20 12.45 -24.59
C LEU A 594 -4.41 11.14 -24.61
N ARG A 595 -3.72 10.85 -25.71
CA ARG A 595 -2.86 9.66 -25.82
C ARG A 595 -1.73 9.67 -24.79
N ARG A 596 -1.10 10.83 -24.56
CA ARG A 596 -0.04 10.99 -23.55
C ARG A 596 -0.58 10.80 -22.13
N PHE A 597 -1.69 11.43 -21.79
CA PHE A 597 -2.31 11.28 -20.48
C PHE A 597 -2.85 9.86 -20.26
N ASP A 598 -3.43 9.25 -21.30
CA ASP A 598 -3.85 7.85 -21.25
C ASP A 598 -2.67 6.91 -20.96
N LEU A 599 -1.54 7.10 -21.65
CA LEU A 599 -0.34 6.30 -21.42
C LEU A 599 0.21 6.47 -19.99
N LEU A 600 0.29 7.70 -19.49
CA LEU A 600 0.95 8.03 -18.22
C LEU A 600 0.05 7.77 -17.01
N LEU A 601 -1.24 8.05 -17.11
CA LEU A 601 -2.17 8.08 -15.98
C LEU A 601 -3.15 6.91 -15.97
N CYS A 602 -3.65 6.53 -17.16
CA CYS A 602 -4.67 5.49 -17.30
C CYS A 602 -4.10 4.19 -17.92
N HIS A 603 -2.83 4.20 -18.37
CA HIS A 603 -2.07 3.03 -18.90
C HIS A 603 -2.75 2.35 -20.08
N GLY A 604 -3.47 3.13 -20.91
CA GLY A 604 -4.19 2.66 -22.08
C GLY A 604 -5.65 2.26 -21.82
N SER A 605 -6.20 2.57 -20.64
CA SER A 605 -7.57 2.18 -20.27
C SER A 605 -8.64 3.15 -20.77
N LEU A 606 -8.30 4.38 -21.20
CA LEU A 606 -9.30 5.33 -21.70
C LEU A 606 -10.02 4.77 -22.92
N SER A 607 -11.33 4.54 -22.80
CA SER A 607 -12.19 4.08 -23.90
C SER A 607 -12.34 5.16 -24.98
N GLU A 608 -12.62 4.76 -26.21
CA GLU A 608 -12.86 5.68 -27.32
C GLU A 608 -14.10 6.56 -27.07
N GLU A 609 -15.09 6.02 -26.34
CA GLU A 609 -16.26 6.78 -25.92
C GLU A 609 -15.86 7.91 -24.94
N THR A 610 -15.01 7.60 -23.95
CA THR A 610 -14.49 8.60 -23.00
C THR A 610 -13.64 9.64 -23.73
N LYS A 611 -12.72 9.22 -24.63
CA LYS A 611 -11.90 10.15 -25.42
C LYS A 611 -12.73 11.08 -26.28
N THR A 612 -13.70 10.54 -27.00
CA THR A 612 -14.61 11.31 -27.85
C THR A 612 -15.43 12.31 -27.02
N SER A 613 -15.92 11.87 -25.86
CA SER A 613 -16.69 12.72 -24.95
C SER A 613 -15.84 13.88 -24.42
N ILE A 614 -14.60 13.63 -24.04
CA ILE A 614 -13.66 14.65 -23.58
C ILE A 614 -13.38 15.67 -24.71
N ILE A 615 -13.05 15.21 -25.91
CA ILE A 615 -12.76 16.10 -27.05
C ILE A 615 -14.00 16.98 -27.34
N ASN A 616 -15.17 16.40 -27.42
CA ASN A 616 -16.40 17.15 -27.71
C ASN A 616 -16.71 18.19 -26.60
N ALA A 617 -16.51 17.84 -25.35
CA ALA A 617 -16.74 18.79 -24.23
C ALA A 617 -15.77 19.97 -24.32
N VAL A 618 -14.48 19.71 -24.50
CA VAL A 618 -13.44 20.73 -24.51
C VAL A 618 -13.48 21.63 -25.76
N THR A 619 -13.93 21.11 -26.89
CA THR A 619 -14.04 21.89 -28.13
C THR A 619 -15.29 22.75 -28.22
N SER A 620 -16.32 22.47 -27.41
CA SER A 620 -17.60 23.19 -27.46
C SER A 620 -17.66 24.48 -26.64
N GLU A 621 -16.70 24.73 -25.74
CA GLU A 621 -16.78 25.80 -24.72
C GLU A 621 -15.86 27.02 -24.99
N SER A 622 -15.21 27.14 -26.14
CA SER A 622 -14.06 28.04 -26.35
C SER A 622 -14.41 29.45 -26.89
N THR A 623 -14.09 30.50 -26.11
CA THR A 623 -14.02 31.93 -26.58
C THR A 623 -13.07 32.83 -25.78
N ALA A 624 -12.10 32.36 -24.97
CA ALA A 624 -11.32 33.17 -24.02
C ALA A 624 -9.83 33.36 -24.42
N GLU A 625 -9.19 34.45 -23.98
CA GLU A 625 -7.77 34.78 -24.23
C GLU A 625 -6.74 33.73 -23.76
N ASN A 626 -7.11 32.87 -22.78
CA ASN A 626 -6.29 31.77 -22.25
C ASN A 626 -6.81 30.38 -22.65
N GLU A 627 -7.43 30.28 -23.80
CA GLU A 627 -8.14 29.10 -24.29
C GLU A 627 -7.30 27.80 -24.26
N ASN A 628 -6.04 27.86 -24.66
CA ASN A 628 -5.18 26.68 -24.75
C ASN A 628 -4.83 26.10 -23.35
N GLU A 629 -4.61 26.99 -22.38
CA GLU A 629 -4.31 26.61 -21.01
C GLU A 629 -5.53 26.01 -20.32
N MET A 630 -6.69 26.66 -20.43
CA MET A 630 -7.96 26.17 -19.87
C MET A 630 -8.33 24.82 -20.49
N ARG A 631 -8.17 24.67 -21.79
CA ARG A 631 -8.44 23.44 -22.51
C ARG A 631 -7.58 22.28 -22.02
N LEU A 632 -6.27 22.51 -21.82
CA LEU A 632 -5.37 21.48 -21.28
C LEU A 632 -5.76 21.08 -19.85
N GLU A 633 -6.11 22.06 -19.01
CA GLU A 633 -6.55 21.82 -17.63
C GLU A 633 -7.84 20.97 -17.58
N GLU A 634 -8.79 21.27 -18.46
CA GLU A 634 -10.03 20.53 -18.57
C GLU A 634 -9.82 19.11 -19.10
N VAL A 635 -8.97 18.92 -20.10
CA VAL A 635 -8.58 17.59 -20.59
C VAL A 635 -7.96 16.77 -19.47
N LEU A 636 -6.97 17.33 -18.76
CA LEU A 636 -6.29 16.64 -17.67
C LEU A 636 -7.27 16.28 -16.53
N LEU A 637 -8.15 17.22 -16.14
CA LEU A 637 -9.16 16.97 -15.13
C LEU A 637 -10.12 15.88 -15.56
N ALA A 638 -10.64 15.94 -16.78
CA ALA A 638 -11.59 14.96 -17.31
C ALA A 638 -10.96 13.55 -17.34
N VAL A 639 -9.69 13.43 -17.72
CA VAL A 639 -8.94 12.17 -17.65
C VAL A 639 -8.86 11.68 -16.20
N LEU A 640 -8.44 12.53 -15.26
CA LEU A 640 -8.25 12.14 -13.86
C LEU A 640 -9.54 11.69 -13.15
N VAL A 641 -10.69 12.31 -13.50
CA VAL A 641 -11.98 11.97 -12.87
C VAL A 641 -12.71 10.86 -13.61
N SER A 642 -12.24 10.42 -14.77
CA SER A 642 -12.87 9.35 -15.53
C SER A 642 -12.83 8.02 -14.74
N PRO A 643 -13.87 7.18 -14.84
CA PRO A 643 -13.86 5.83 -14.29
C PRO A 643 -12.73 4.98 -14.88
N ASP A 644 -12.43 5.14 -16.17
CA ASP A 644 -11.38 4.40 -16.88
C ASP A 644 -9.98 4.64 -16.27
N CYS A 645 -9.74 5.84 -15.72
CA CYS A 645 -8.49 6.18 -15.04
C CYS A 645 -8.47 5.78 -13.56
N ALA A 646 -9.65 5.64 -12.95
CA ALA A 646 -9.75 5.24 -11.55
C ALA A 646 -9.53 3.73 -11.35
N ILE A 647 -9.72 2.94 -12.38
CA ILE A 647 -9.62 1.47 -12.36
C ILE A 647 -8.26 1.06 -12.95
N GLU A 648 -7.56 0.20 -12.25
CA GLU A 648 -6.35 -0.47 -12.75
C GLU A 648 -6.75 -1.86 -13.25
N GLU A 649 -6.46 -2.13 -14.52
CA GLU A 649 -6.81 -3.37 -15.20
C GLU A 649 -5.61 -4.29 -15.46
#